data_5af94c5ca887c936f0b9d948600b73f0
#
_entry.id   5af94c5ca887c936f0b9d948600b73f0
#
_cell.length_a   1.000
_cell.length_b   1.000
_cell.length_c   1.000
_cell.angle_alpha   90.00
_cell.angle_beta   90.00
_cell.angle_gamma   90.00
#
_symmetry.space_group_name_H-M   'P 1'
#
loop_
_entity.id
_entity.type
_entity.pdbx_description
1 polymer ?
#
loop_
_entity_poly.entity_id
_entity_poly.type
_entity_poly.pdbx_seq_one_letter_code
_entity_poly.pdbx_strand_id
1 'polypeptide(L)'
;MVYDDRGQWDMKPEPPRHEGNRGWYRNRGGSRGQRRGDSRHGPSSGAYGPMDRGRMQQIEATRQIHQSLFHLGSDEGFQSAVEIPKVCAWLETQALEFPVAVLSAFRIMATEQPQKTALTAAMIAHLVLKPGAHSTESGKASLGMRVMEHLIHMFGQDVDAHYWRNARLVLHVFVALAPLGVVSSASLRRTIKAFVDVLSSDGVSRDVADPAADCVIEAMCRGGTDLIQPEPGALEALPSAREEMDAIVDGISLYGSQRNNAAIQLISPFRLDEPHDFLDQDGFMDRVRALQSLKEHGYVRPAFLPSACDLLSVDVSPATSTAPAEQRTAHLPDLHVAPIRSTAYDELDDDLLAPPKRLQTGKGTHETVRVRTGAPSLDAAARWFGSSVPAIGSVEGVVLRGIVQDIIDLYVINRKECAHVLLTLPQWLRRGTFGGKIPPHIGIFGDEPEPEVSAEWMLEDVLLEGALSTMLLLPRPPQLELYYSSLMREIVTLAPQQIAPSIGRTIRRFYVASADGVVRAEVLRRVADWFSVHLSNFKFTWAWNEWADDMTRPWAHPRPALARRIVELEVRLAYYDRIKGTLPPDMEAYILPPFEPSPNFVYNRPSHSYHGMAEQLFQSIKAKASVHVVQADLQSFQQSILAPATDVPDADDTHHVDSPAEAERVARDVGIQTLLFAGSRSFSHLLNVIERYHELLRTLSQSPEARVSILHSTCVFWTHSPQWFLIVCDKLLQYRIVEPLDVVTFVFSEPSGDAVMEEASPFDVALHAPEWGNRTHRDWSSFHWWAVLRLTMDKVIGRVNQLSRRVQDLRRAQAAPEAATSDTAQRHAPATLDEAQVHLDAVQLEQRKVLVTILSKLVSYIQEHGGNISLSDETDSSGWQSWWVREWYHAFVAVYYDVIAANRETILANVFASAGTDDTCAVLFEQACALAQTA
;
A
#
# COMPACT_ATOMS: atom_id res chain seq x y z
N MET A 1 15.78 21.53 15.38
CA MET A 1 14.94 21.92 16.52
C MET A 1 15.80 21.81 17.77
N VAL A 2 16.05 22.90 18.44
CA VAL A 2 16.83 22.96 19.67
C VAL A 2 15.92 23.57 20.74
N TYR A 3 15.83 22.91 21.88
CA TYR A 3 15.03 23.34 23.02
C TYR A 3 15.88 24.27 23.87
N ASP A 4 15.38 25.46 24.20
CA ASP A 4 16.14 26.42 25.03
C ASP A 4 16.00 26.12 26.54
N ASP A 5 16.89 26.68 27.34
CA ASP A 5 16.93 26.46 28.80
C ASP A 5 15.69 26.97 29.58
N ARG A 6 14.70 27.53 28.88
CA ARG A 6 13.43 28.03 29.42
C ARG A 6 12.22 27.21 29.02
N GLY A 7 12.42 26.07 28.34
CA GLY A 7 11.33 25.16 27.99
C GLY A 7 10.58 25.52 26.71
N GLN A 8 11.12 26.40 25.85
CA GLN A 8 10.51 26.74 24.57
C GLN A 8 11.34 26.26 23.38
N TRP A 9 10.61 25.89 22.29
CA TRP A 9 11.22 25.51 20.99
C TRP A 9 11.58 26.79 20.22
N ASP A 10 12.87 27.04 20.04
CA ASP A 10 13.36 28.18 19.26
C ASP A 10 13.29 27.83 17.76
N MET A 11 12.25 28.35 17.11
CA MET A 11 12.10 28.33 15.65
C MET A 11 12.64 29.65 15.11
N LYS A 12 13.89 29.67 14.68
CA LYS A 12 14.38 30.74 13.84
C LYS A 12 13.64 30.74 12.51
N PRO A 13 13.00 31.83 12.09
CA PRO A 13 12.39 31.90 10.77
C PRO A 13 13.48 31.86 9.71
N GLU A 14 13.36 30.92 8.77
CA GLU A 14 14.15 30.96 7.54
C GLU A 14 13.79 32.22 6.75
N PRO A 15 14.77 32.87 6.14
CA PRO A 15 14.50 34.06 5.31
C PRO A 15 13.65 33.64 4.08
N PRO A 16 12.81 34.56 3.58
CA PRO A 16 11.92 34.26 2.47
C PRO A 16 12.72 33.89 1.21
N ARG A 17 12.49 32.72 0.68
CA ARG A 17 12.97 32.33 -0.63
C ARG A 17 12.21 33.12 -1.69
N HIS A 18 12.91 33.96 -2.39
CA HIS A 18 12.43 34.63 -3.60
C HIS A 18 11.97 33.57 -4.63
N GLU A 19 10.75 33.71 -5.06
CA GLU A 19 10.23 33.08 -6.28
C GLU A 19 11.02 33.59 -7.49
N GLY A 20 11.82 32.73 -8.07
CA GLY A 20 12.53 32.93 -9.33
C GLY A 20 12.16 31.82 -10.28
N ASN A 21 11.17 32.11 -11.10
CA ASN A 21 10.71 31.31 -12.21
C ASN A 21 11.76 31.21 -13.32
N ARG A 22 11.84 30.05 -14.01
CA ARG A 22 12.43 29.81 -15.34
C ARG A 22 13.78 29.14 -15.45
N GLY A 23 13.75 28.02 -16.13
CA GLY A 23 14.69 27.73 -17.23
C GLY A 23 15.79 26.75 -16.94
N TRP A 24 15.49 25.48 -17.07
CA TRP A 24 16.48 24.46 -17.38
C TRP A 24 16.52 24.29 -18.89
N TYR A 25 17.50 24.90 -19.48
CA TYR A 25 18.30 24.47 -20.66
C TYR A 25 19.09 25.68 -21.15
N ARG A 26 20.39 25.72 -20.89
CA ARG A 26 21.38 26.14 -21.86
C ARG A 26 22.80 25.81 -21.42
N ASN A 27 23.39 24.95 -22.19
CA ASN A 27 24.82 24.67 -22.25
C ASN A 27 25.50 25.87 -22.86
N ARG A 28 26.57 26.43 -22.26
CA ARG A 28 27.65 27.13 -22.96
C ARG A 28 28.90 27.14 -22.13
N GLY A 29 29.95 26.65 -22.75
CA GLY A 29 31.29 26.62 -22.25
C GLY A 29 32.01 27.96 -22.30
N GLY A 30 33.14 28.01 -21.71
CA GLY A 30 34.14 29.06 -21.98
C GLY A 30 35.05 29.40 -20.80
N SER A 31 36.23 28.86 -20.84
CA SER A 31 37.56 29.46 -20.70
C SER A 31 38.16 29.78 -19.32
N ARG A 32 39.29 29.10 -19.13
CA ARG A 32 40.61 29.57 -18.68
C ARG A 32 40.77 30.27 -17.30
N GLY A 33 41.52 29.57 -16.45
CA GLY A 33 42.27 30.14 -15.35
C GLY A 33 43.27 29.15 -14.81
N GLN A 34 44.51 29.24 -15.25
CA GLN A 34 45.66 28.51 -14.73
C GLN A 34 45.94 28.84 -13.27
N ARG A 35 46.19 27.85 -12.41
CA ARG A 35 47.24 27.93 -11.37
C ARG A 35 47.79 26.55 -11.02
N ARG A 36 49.09 26.53 -10.89
CA ARG A 36 50.02 25.42 -10.65
C ARG A 36 49.91 24.82 -9.24
N GLY A 37 50.26 23.55 -9.16
CA GLY A 37 51.19 22.95 -8.15
C GLY A 37 50.44 22.21 -7.04
N ASP A 38 50.45 20.93 -6.94
CA ASP A 38 51.38 20.03 -6.33
C ASP A 38 50.85 18.60 -6.27
N SER A 39 51.76 17.74 -6.59
CA SER A 39 51.63 16.30 -6.65
C SER A 39 51.48 15.66 -5.27
N ARG A 40 50.45 14.80 -5.07
CA ARG A 40 50.58 13.62 -4.20
C ARG A 40 49.72 12.47 -4.75
N HIS A 41 50.37 11.32 -4.86
CA HIS A 41 49.86 10.06 -5.36
C HIS A 41 48.63 9.58 -4.62
N GLY A 42 47.51 9.36 -5.35
CA GLY A 42 46.36 8.51 -4.96
C GLY A 42 46.27 7.33 -5.94
N PRO A 43 45.73 6.18 -5.52
CA PRO A 43 45.76 4.95 -6.31
C PRO A 43 44.93 5.06 -7.58
N SER A 44 45.46 4.48 -8.64
CA SER A 44 44.94 4.42 -10.01
C SER A 44 43.49 4.04 -10.08
N SER A 45 42.63 4.98 -10.54
CA SER A 45 41.32 4.67 -11.12
C SER A 45 41.54 3.78 -12.35
N GLY A 46 40.94 2.58 -12.33
CA GLY A 46 40.92 1.67 -13.46
C GLY A 46 40.41 2.40 -14.71
N ALA A 47 41.23 2.33 -15.77
CA ALA A 47 40.93 2.90 -17.06
C ALA A 47 39.65 2.28 -17.62
N TYR A 48 38.54 3.05 -17.62
CA TYR A 48 37.49 2.82 -18.58
C TYR A 48 38.09 3.06 -19.96
N GLY A 49 38.19 2.00 -20.75
CA GLY A 49 38.62 2.11 -22.16
C GLY A 49 37.69 3.09 -22.89
N PRO A 50 38.11 3.72 -23.98
CA PRO A 50 37.28 4.62 -24.75
C PRO A 50 35.99 3.85 -25.13
N MET A 51 34.82 4.27 -24.59
CA MET A 51 33.53 3.74 -25.03
C MET A 51 33.51 3.92 -26.55
N ASP A 52 33.25 2.82 -27.24
CA ASP A 52 33.13 2.81 -28.69
C ASP A 52 32.12 3.88 -29.10
N ARG A 53 32.53 4.84 -29.95
CA ARG A 53 31.63 5.94 -30.42
C ARG A 53 30.33 5.41 -31.01
N GLY A 54 30.36 4.25 -31.66
CA GLY A 54 29.19 3.59 -32.20
C GLY A 54 28.20 3.18 -31.12
N ARG A 55 28.65 2.68 -29.98
CA ARG A 55 27.82 2.32 -28.84
C ARG A 55 27.17 3.54 -28.21
N MET A 56 27.88 4.66 -28.10
CA MET A 56 27.29 5.92 -27.60
C MET A 56 26.23 6.48 -28.55
N GLN A 57 26.47 6.44 -29.88
CA GLN A 57 25.44 6.83 -30.86
C GLN A 57 24.22 5.96 -30.79
N GLN A 58 24.36 4.65 -30.63
CA GLN A 58 23.26 3.73 -30.47
C GLN A 58 22.42 4.01 -29.21
N ILE A 59 23.05 4.28 -28.07
CA ILE A 59 22.39 4.64 -26.82
C ILE A 59 21.60 5.95 -26.97
N GLU A 60 22.20 6.98 -27.58
CA GLU A 60 21.56 8.27 -27.75
C GLU A 60 20.40 8.19 -28.75
N ALA A 61 20.57 7.48 -29.88
CA ALA A 61 19.48 7.24 -30.84
C ALA A 61 18.31 6.46 -30.19
N THR A 62 18.62 5.40 -29.43
CA THR A 62 17.60 4.64 -28.70
C THR A 62 16.84 5.53 -27.73
N ARG A 63 17.55 6.35 -26.95
CA ARG A 63 16.93 7.29 -26.04
C ARG A 63 16.03 8.30 -26.75
N GLN A 64 16.49 8.86 -27.85
CA GLN A 64 15.73 9.82 -28.64
C GLN A 64 14.44 9.18 -29.22
N ILE A 65 14.53 7.98 -29.80
CA ILE A 65 13.38 7.25 -30.34
C ILE A 65 12.37 6.97 -29.23
N HIS A 66 12.82 6.42 -28.11
CA HIS A 66 11.94 6.12 -26.98
C HIS A 66 11.25 7.38 -26.42
N GLN A 67 12.01 8.48 -26.23
CA GLN A 67 11.44 9.75 -25.74
C GLN A 67 10.43 10.36 -26.70
N SER A 68 10.73 10.35 -28.01
CA SER A 68 9.83 10.89 -29.03
C SER A 68 8.50 10.16 -29.04
N LEU A 69 8.49 8.84 -28.95
CA LEU A 69 7.27 8.03 -28.91
C LEU A 69 6.57 8.13 -27.55
N PHE A 70 7.31 8.19 -26.45
CA PHE A 70 6.75 8.32 -25.12
C PHE A 70 5.91 9.60 -24.98
N HIS A 71 6.40 10.72 -25.51
CA HIS A 71 5.72 12.01 -25.44
C HIS A 71 4.75 12.27 -26.62
N LEU A 72 4.67 11.35 -27.57
CA LEU A 72 3.77 11.52 -28.72
C LEU A 72 2.32 11.70 -28.25
N GLY A 73 1.65 12.71 -28.78
CA GLY A 73 0.27 13.04 -28.46
C GLY A 73 0.09 13.83 -27.15
N SER A 74 1.17 14.18 -26.43
CA SER A 74 1.08 14.95 -25.19
C SER A 74 1.02 16.48 -25.43
N ASP A 75 1.27 16.95 -26.63
CA ASP A 75 1.23 18.37 -26.98
C ASP A 75 -0.20 18.84 -27.25
N GLU A 76 -0.56 20.05 -26.77
CA GLU A 76 -1.90 20.66 -26.93
C GLU A 76 -2.28 20.92 -28.40
N GLY A 77 -1.61 20.71 -29.36
CA GLY A 77 -1.94 20.88 -30.76
C GLY A 77 -1.80 19.62 -31.59
N PHE A 78 -1.69 18.46 -30.93
CA PHE A 78 -1.50 17.21 -31.65
C PHE A 78 -2.73 16.84 -32.47
N GLN A 79 -2.51 16.66 -33.77
CA GLN A 79 -3.52 16.19 -34.73
C GLN A 79 -3.10 14.83 -35.26
N SER A 80 -3.74 13.77 -34.85
CA SER A 80 -3.38 12.39 -35.17
C SER A 80 -3.26 12.12 -36.64
N ALA A 81 -4.23 12.60 -37.45
CA ALA A 81 -4.26 12.42 -38.91
C ALA A 81 -3.05 13.03 -39.64
N VAL A 82 -2.44 14.09 -39.08
CA VAL A 82 -1.29 14.80 -39.65
C VAL A 82 0.04 14.29 -39.07
N GLU A 83 0.09 14.06 -37.77
CA GLU A 83 1.35 13.76 -37.08
C GLU A 83 1.73 12.27 -37.16
N ILE A 84 0.75 11.33 -37.16
CA ILE A 84 1.05 9.90 -37.30
C ILE A 84 1.82 9.62 -38.59
N PRO A 85 1.40 10.11 -39.78
CA PRO A 85 2.16 9.88 -41.00
C PRO A 85 3.60 10.37 -40.93
N LYS A 86 3.85 11.56 -40.35
CA LYS A 86 5.18 12.14 -40.24
C LYS A 86 6.09 11.32 -39.32
N VAL A 87 5.56 10.93 -38.16
CA VAL A 87 6.29 10.12 -37.19
C VAL A 87 6.57 8.73 -37.75
N CYS A 88 5.62 8.10 -38.44
CA CYS A 88 5.81 6.80 -39.06
C CYS A 88 6.90 6.86 -40.16
N ALA A 89 6.92 7.88 -41.01
CA ALA A 89 7.96 8.07 -42.02
C ALA A 89 9.34 8.28 -41.38
N TRP A 90 9.40 9.02 -40.28
CA TRP A 90 10.63 9.18 -39.52
C TRP A 90 11.10 7.84 -38.89
N LEU A 91 10.21 7.05 -38.29
CA LEU A 91 10.49 5.75 -37.73
C LEU A 91 11.01 4.75 -38.80
N GLU A 92 10.46 4.76 -40.02
CA GLU A 92 10.96 3.94 -41.11
C GLU A 92 12.43 4.27 -41.47
N THR A 93 12.76 5.56 -41.44
CA THR A 93 14.16 6.01 -41.63
C THR A 93 15.06 5.55 -40.47
N GLN A 94 14.59 5.71 -39.21
CA GLN A 94 15.35 5.26 -38.04
C GLN A 94 15.53 3.75 -38.00
N ALA A 95 14.53 2.98 -38.46
CA ALA A 95 14.56 1.52 -38.47
C ALA A 95 15.61 0.91 -39.43
N LEU A 96 16.15 1.71 -40.39
CA LEU A 96 17.26 1.28 -41.24
C LEU A 96 18.56 1.16 -40.46
N GLU A 97 18.80 2.05 -39.49
CA GLU A 97 20.04 2.10 -38.70
C GLU A 97 19.85 1.50 -37.30
N PHE A 98 18.69 1.74 -36.66
CA PHE A 98 18.40 1.34 -35.28
C PHE A 98 17.12 0.49 -35.15
N PRO A 99 17.02 -0.67 -35.85
CA PRO A 99 15.78 -1.46 -35.87
C PRO A 99 15.35 -1.93 -34.48
N VAL A 100 16.28 -2.35 -33.63
CA VAL A 100 16.00 -2.82 -32.28
C VAL A 100 15.40 -1.71 -31.40
N ALA A 101 15.90 -0.48 -31.53
CA ALA A 101 15.40 0.67 -30.78
C ALA A 101 13.96 1.00 -31.16
N VAL A 102 13.60 0.92 -32.45
CA VAL A 102 12.24 1.15 -32.93
C VAL A 102 11.29 0.04 -32.43
N LEU A 103 11.70 -1.22 -32.53
CA LEU A 103 10.86 -2.34 -32.05
C LEU A 103 10.63 -2.26 -30.53
N SER A 104 11.68 -1.99 -29.75
CA SER A 104 11.56 -1.83 -28.31
C SER A 104 10.70 -0.63 -27.90
N ALA A 105 10.70 0.45 -28.69
CA ALA A 105 9.86 1.62 -28.44
C ALA A 105 8.36 1.28 -28.55
N PHE A 106 7.95 0.51 -29.55
CA PHE A 106 6.58 0.02 -29.66
C PHE A 106 6.18 -0.92 -28.52
N ARG A 107 7.11 -1.77 -28.07
CA ARG A 107 6.86 -2.59 -26.87
C ARG A 107 6.61 -1.71 -25.64
N ILE A 108 7.45 -0.69 -25.41
CA ILE A 108 7.28 0.26 -24.30
C ILE A 108 5.94 0.99 -24.41
N MET A 109 5.56 1.46 -25.60
CA MET A 109 4.23 2.08 -25.77
C MET A 109 3.10 1.12 -25.42
N ALA A 110 3.19 -0.14 -25.83
CA ALA A 110 2.16 -1.13 -25.56
C ALA A 110 2.06 -1.50 -24.07
N THR A 111 3.21 -1.63 -23.36
CA THR A 111 3.25 -2.16 -21.99
C THR A 111 3.31 -1.08 -20.90
N GLU A 112 3.69 0.16 -21.22
CA GLU A 112 3.90 1.23 -20.23
C GLU A 112 3.00 2.45 -20.43
N GLN A 113 2.18 2.48 -21.50
CA GLN A 113 1.27 3.58 -21.79
C GLN A 113 -0.16 3.09 -22.10
N PRO A 114 -0.88 2.51 -21.12
CA PRO A 114 -2.19 1.91 -21.32
C PRO A 114 -3.24 2.90 -21.83
N GLN A 115 -3.10 4.18 -21.52
CA GLN A 115 -3.97 5.25 -22.04
C GLN A 115 -3.79 5.50 -23.54
N LYS A 116 -2.65 5.13 -24.13
CA LYS A 116 -2.32 5.36 -25.54
C LYS A 116 -2.53 4.14 -26.46
N THR A 117 -3.26 3.12 -26.00
CA THR A 117 -3.49 1.89 -26.77
C THR A 117 -3.99 2.16 -28.20
N ALA A 118 -4.98 3.05 -28.36
CA ALA A 118 -5.51 3.39 -29.68
C ALA A 118 -4.47 4.09 -30.57
N LEU A 119 -3.65 4.98 -30.00
CA LEU A 119 -2.57 5.64 -30.75
C LEU A 119 -1.50 4.65 -31.20
N THR A 120 -1.08 3.75 -30.28
CA THR A 120 -0.12 2.69 -30.60
C THR A 120 -0.62 1.80 -31.74
N ALA A 121 -1.89 1.37 -31.67
CA ALA A 121 -2.52 0.58 -32.71
C ALA A 121 -2.64 1.36 -34.05
N ALA A 122 -3.01 2.64 -34.00
CA ALA A 122 -3.08 3.47 -35.21
C ALA A 122 -1.72 3.63 -35.91
N MET A 123 -0.63 3.81 -35.13
CA MET A 123 0.72 3.89 -35.72
C MET A 123 1.15 2.58 -36.34
N ILE A 124 0.91 1.45 -35.68
CA ILE A 124 1.20 0.12 -36.25
C ILE A 124 0.40 -0.11 -37.53
N ALA A 125 -0.90 0.21 -37.49
CA ALA A 125 -1.77 0.07 -38.65
C ALA A 125 -1.32 0.96 -39.82
N HIS A 126 -0.90 2.20 -39.57
CA HIS A 126 -0.34 3.08 -40.61
C HIS A 126 0.90 2.46 -41.26
N LEU A 127 1.85 1.94 -40.45
CA LEU A 127 3.08 1.29 -40.94
C LEU A 127 2.81 -0.02 -41.70
N VAL A 128 1.67 -0.68 -41.45
CA VAL A 128 1.25 -1.90 -42.19
C VAL A 128 0.50 -1.57 -43.44
N LEU A 129 -0.50 -0.67 -43.37
CA LEU A 129 -1.44 -0.39 -44.45
C LEU A 129 -0.88 0.58 -45.52
N LYS A 130 0.03 1.47 -45.12
CA LYS A 130 0.66 2.47 -46.00
C LYS A 130 2.19 2.50 -45.78
N PRO A 131 2.92 1.39 -46.07
CA PRO A 131 4.35 1.34 -45.92
C PRO A 131 5.08 2.33 -46.82
N GLY A 132 6.14 2.95 -46.38
CA GLY A 132 6.96 3.87 -47.12
C GLY A 132 7.74 3.17 -48.28
N ALA A 133 8.23 3.97 -49.19
CA ALA A 133 8.92 3.48 -50.43
C ALA A 133 10.13 2.58 -50.13
N HIS A 134 10.88 2.82 -49.05
CA HIS A 134 12.03 1.99 -48.67
C HIS A 134 11.66 0.57 -48.21
N SER A 135 10.39 0.38 -47.79
CA SER A 135 9.91 -0.93 -47.31
C SER A 135 9.54 -1.83 -48.49
N THR A 136 9.09 -1.26 -49.62
CA THR A 136 8.57 -1.99 -50.78
C THR A 136 9.64 -2.45 -51.80
N GLU A 137 10.80 -1.80 -51.79
CA GLU A 137 11.88 -2.08 -52.79
C GLU A 137 12.70 -3.35 -52.46
N SER A 138 12.66 -3.88 -51.25
CA SER A 138 13.58 -4.96 -50.83
C SER A 138 12.95 -6.35 -50.69
N GLY A 139 11.62 -6.50 -50.97
CA GLY A 139 10.92 -7.79 -50.73
C GLY A 139 10.86 -8.21 -49.24
N LYS A 140 11.21 -7.31 -48.36
CA LYS A 140 11.14 -7.53 -46.90
C LYS A 140 9.76 -7.12 -46.37
N ALA A 141 9.37 -7.73 -45.23
CA ALA A 141 8.16 -7.33 -44.52
C ALA A 141 8.18 -5.83 -44.16
N SER A 142 7.05 -5.15 -44.21
CA SER A 142 6.92 -3.76 -43.79
C SER A 142 7.41 -3.56 -42.32
N LEU A 143 7.81 -2.33 -41.97
CA LEU A 143 8.19 -2.04 -40.57
C LEU A 143 7.04 -2.39 -39.62
N GLY A 144 5.79 -2.10 -39.99
CA GLY A 144 4.63 -2.46 -39.20
C GLY A 144 4.50 -3.95 -38.94
N MET A 145 4.71 -4.80 -39.97
CA MET A 145 4.69 -6.26 -39.77
C MET A 145 5.85 -6.76 -38.91
N ARG A 146 7.03 -6.17 -38.99
CA ARG A 146 8.17 -6.49 -38.10
C ARG A 146 7.89 -6.09 -36.67
N VAL A 147 7.18 -4.98 -36.45
CA VAL A 147 6.69 -4.59 -35.12
C VAL A 147 5.68 -5.62 -34.60
N MET A 148 4.77 -6.07 -35.46
CA MET A 148 3.80 -7.11 -35.11
C MET A 148 4.48 -8.43 -34.72
N GLU A 149 5.42 -8.91 -35.54
CA GLU A 149 6.21 -10.12 -35.23
C GLU A 149 6.92 -10.01 -33.89
N HIS A 150 7.51 -8.84 -33.61
CA HIS A 150 8.20 -8.59 -32.34
C HIS A 150 7.21 -8.60 -31.16
N LEU A 151 6.06 -7.92 -31.26
CA LEU A 151 5.05 -7.90 -30.19
C LEU A 151 4.43 -9.29 -29.98
N ILE A 152 4.16 -10.07 -31.03
CA ILE A 152 3.68 -11.44 -30.92
C ILE A 152 4.68 -12.34 -30.21
N HIS A 153 5.97 -12.24 -30.57
CA HIS A 153 7.03 -13.00 -29.90
C HIS A 153 7.14 -12.65 -28.42
N MET A 154 7.15 -11.36 -28.10
CA MET A 154 7.20 -10.89 -26.71
C MET A 154 5.97 -11.28 -25.90
N PHE A 155 4.78 -11.23 -26.51
CA PHE A 155 3.54 -11.68 -25.89
C PHE A 155 3.59 -13.15 -25.49
N GLY A 156 4.09 -14.02 -26.39
CA GLY A 156 4.29 -15.43 -26.05
C GLY A 156 5.25 -15.61 -24.86
N GLN A 157 6.37 -14.92 -24.84
CA GLN A 157 7.32 -14.95 -23.72
C GLN A 157 6.70 -14.42 -22.42
N ASP A 158 5.94 -13.33 -22.48
CA ASP A 158 5.28 -12.76 -21.31
C ASP A 158 4.20 -13.72 -20.74
N VAL A 159 3.49 -14.48 -21.61
CA VAL A 159 2.55 -15.52 -21.16
C VAL A 159 3.27 -16.71 -20.54
N ASP A 160 4.34 -17.22 -21.18
CA ASP A 160 5.14 -18.33 -20.67
C ASP A 160 5.78 -18.01 -19.31
N ALA A 161 6.21 -16.75 -19.11
CA ALA A 161 6.78 -16.25 -17.87
C ALA A 161 5.73 -15.80 -16.84
N HIS A 162 4.44 -15.84 -17.20
CA HIS A 162 3.33 -15.33 -16.40
C HIS A 162 3.46 -13.82 -16.05
N TYR A 163 4.01 -13.02 -16.95
CA TYR A 163 4.00 -11.55 -16.86
C TYR A 163 2.65 -10.98 -17.33
N TRP A 164 1.62 -11.30 -16.56
CA TRP A 164 0.23 -11.09 -16.90
C TRP A 164 -0.13 -9.66 -17.30
N ARG A 165 0.45 -8.67 -16.63
CA ARG A 165 0.21 -7.26 -16.97
C ARG A 165 0.69 -6.94 -18.38
N ASN A 166 1.90 -7.35 -18.72
CA ASN A 166 2.45 -7.10 -20.05
C ASN A 166 1.64 -7.84 -21.13
N ALA A 167 1.38 -9.13 -20.91
CA ALA A 167 0.56 -9.94 -21.81
C ALA A 167 -0.81 -9.29 -22.05
N ARG A 168 -1.51 -8.87 -21.00
CA ARG A 168 -2.81 -8.20 -21.07
C ARG A 168 -2.74 -6.88 -21.84
N LEU A 169 -1.76 -6.02 -21.58
CA LEU A 169 -1.63 -4.73 -22.25
C LEU A 169 -1.27 -4.88 -23.75
N VAL A 170 -0.43 -5.86 -24.09
CA VAL A 170 -0.15 -6.18 -25.51
C VAL A 170 -1.41 -6.76 -26.19
N LEU A 171 -2.17 -7.60 -25.49
CA LEU A 171 -3.44 -8.12 -25.99
C LEU A 171 -4.44 -6.98 -26.30
N HIS A 172 -4.47 -5.90 -25.49
CA HIS A 172 -5.30 -4.73 -25.78
C HIS A 172 -4.91 -4.05 -27.10
N VAL A 173 -3.61 -4.01 -27.45
CA VAL A 173 -3.16 -3.48 -28.74
C VAL A 173 -3.60 -4.39 -29.89
N PHE A 174 -3.52 -5.72 -29.74
CA PHE A 174 -4.00 -6.67 -30.75
C PHE A 174 -5.50 -6.54 -30.97
N VAL A 175 -6.28 -6.38 -29.92
CA VAL A 175 -7.72 -6.12 -29.98
C VAL A 175 -8.01 -4.82 -30.73
N ALA A 176 -7.27 -3.76 -30.49
CA ALA A 176 -7.44 -2.47 -31.18
C ALA A 176 -7.04 -2.50 -32.66
N LEU A 177 -6.24 -3.48 -33.08
CA LEU A 177 -5.82 -3.68 -34.47
C LEU A 177 -6.77 -4.59 -35.28
N ALA A 178 -7.62 -5.35 -34.60
CA ALA A 178 -8.55 -6.30 -35.26
C ALA A 178 -9.50 -5.61 -36.25
N PRO A 179 -10.17 -4.46 -35.94
CA PRO A 179 -11.09 -3.80 -36.88
C PRO A 179 -10.38 -3.26 -38.13
N LEU A 180 -9.07 -3.10 -38.11
CA LEU A 180 -8.26 -2.67 -39.26
C LEU A 180 -7.72 -3.83 -40.09
N GLY A 181 -8.05 -5.08 -39.74
CA GLY A 181 -7.58 -6.28 -40.42
C GLY A 181 -6.05 -6.47 -40.34
N VAL A 182 -5.38 -5.81 -39.43
CA VAL A 182 -3.93 -6.00 -39.16
C VAL A 182 -3.68 -7.22 -38.32
N VAL A 183 -4.63 -7.60 -37.45
CA VAL A 183 -4.65 -8.85 -36.71
C VAL A 183 -5.87 -9.67 -37.11
N SER A 184 -5.67 -10.96 -37.34
CA SER A 184 -6.77 -11.88 -37.66
C SER A 184 -7.69 -12.05 -36.45
N SER A 185 -8.97 -11.67 -36.61
CA SER A 185 -9.97 -11.81 -35.54
C SER A 185 -10.16 -13.28 -35.13
N ALA A 186 -10.08 -14.21 -36.07
CA ALA A 186 -10.18 -15.65 -35.78
C ALA A 186 -9.00 -16.15 -34.97
N SER A 187 -7.75 -15.72 -35.25
CA SER A 187 -6.59 -16.10 -34.44
C SER A 187 -6.66 -15.47 -33.05
N LEU A 188 -7.16 -14.21 -32.97
CA LEU A 188 -7.31 -13.49 -31.70
C LEU A 188 -8.35 -14.17 -30.78
N ARG A 189 -9.51 -14.62 -31.34
CA ARG A 189 -10.50 -15.39 -30.57
C ARG A 189 -9.91 -16.70 -30.04
N ARG A 190 -9.10 -17.42 -30.86
CA ARG A 190 -8.40 -18.64 -30.41
C ARG A 190 -7.43 -18.34 -29.26
N THR A 191 -6.68 -17.25 -29.34
CA THR A 191 -5.79 -16.80 -28.27
C THR A 191 -6.58 -16.49 -27.00
N ILE A 192 -7.71 -15.76 -27.10
CA ILE A 192 -8.56 -15.46 -25.94
C ILE A 192 -9.14 -16.76 -25.35
N LYS A 193 -9.53 -17.70 -26.19
CA LYS A 193 -10.04 -19.02 -25.77
C LYS A 193 -8.95 -19.82 -25.01
N ALA A 194 -7.69 -19.76 -25.41
CA ALA A 194 -6.60 -20.46 -24.72
C ALA A 194 -6.46 -20.01 -23.25
N PHE A 195 -6.75 -18.75 -22.93
CA PHE A 195 -6.82 -18.27 -21.54
C PHE A 195 -8.04 -18.80 -20.78
N VAL A 196 -9.15 -19.11 -21.48
CA VAL A 196 -10.31 -19.76 -20.85
C VAL A 196 -10.04 -21.25 -20.64
N ASP A 197 -9.39 -21.91 -21.58
CA ASP A 197 -9.12 -23.35 -21.53
C ASP A 197 -8.23 -23.71 -20.32
N VAL A 198 -7.31 -22.84 -19.89
CA VAL A 198 -6.50 -23.09 -18.69
C VAL A 198 -7.32 -23.07 -17.40
N LEU A 199 -8.45 -22.34 -17.35
CA LEU A 199 -9.28 -22.25 -16.14
C LEU A 199 -9.92 -23.60 -15.76
N SER A 200 -10.09 -24.48 -16.74
CA SER A 200 -10.62 -25.83 -16.56
C SER A 200 -9.55 -26.90 -16.41
N SER A 201 -8.25 -26.52 -16.37
CA SER A 201 -7.14 -27.44 -16.25
C SER A 201 -7.02 -27.98 -14.82
N ASP A 202 -6.77 -29.29 -14.68
CA ASP A 202 -6.55 -29.92 -13.37
C ASP A 202 -5.34 -29.29 -12.66
N GLY A 203 -5.56 -28.84 -11.41
CA GLY A 203 -4.50 -28.29 -10.58
C GLY A 203 -4.06 -26.87 -10.96
N VAL A 204 -4.85 -26.14 -11.76
CA VAL A 204 -4.55 -24.73 -12.05
C VAL A 204 -4.47 -23.93 -10.77
N SER A 205 -3.37 -23.20 -10.60
CA SER A 205 -3.22 -22.30 -9.47
C SER A 205 -4.01 -21.01 -9.67
N ARG A 206 -4.50 -20.43 -8.58
CA ARG A 206 -5.31 -19.23 -8.64
C ARG A 206 -4.53 -17.99 -9.16
N ASP A 207 -3.23 -17.96 -8.94
CA ASP A 207 -2.31 -16.93 -9.46
C ASP A 207 -2.11 -17.01 -10.99
N VAL A 208 -2.53 -18.10 -11.61
CA VAL A 208 -2.63 -18.26 -13.06
C VAL A 208 -4.07 -18.03 -13.54
N ALA A 209 -5.05 -18.64 -12.88
CA ALA A 209 -6.44 -18.61 -13.34
C ALA A 209 -7.08 -17.22 -13.28
N ASP A 210 -6.93 -16.51 -12.14
CA ASP A 210 -7.51 -15.16 -11.99
C ASP A 210 -6.94 -14.16 -13.03
N PRO A 211 -5.59 -14.06 -13.25
CA PRO A 211 -5.06 -13.19 -14.30
C PRO A 211 -5.40 -13.62 -15.73
N ALA A 212 -5.46 -14.92 -16.00
CA ALA A 212 -5.87 -15.41 -17.30
C ALA A 212 -7.32 -14.99 -17.60
N ALA A 213 -8.23 -15.16 -16.64
CA ALA A 213 -9.60 -14.68 -16.74
C ALA A 213 -9.66 -13.15 -16.92
N ASP A 214 -8.79 -12.41 -16.24
CA ASP A 214 -8.68 -10.96 -16.34
C ASP A 214 -8.28 -10.50 -17.75
N CYS A 215 -7.30 -11.18 -18.37
CA CYS A 215 -6.93 -10.93 -19.76
C CYS A 215 -8.13 -11.10 -20.72
N VAL A 216 -8.95 -12.15 -20.51
CA VAL A 216 -10.14 -12.41 -21.30
C VAL A 216 -11.18 -11.30 -21.11
N ILE A 217 -11.53 -10.99 -19.86
CA ILE A 217 -12.58 -10.01 -19.53
C ILE A 217 -12.24 -8.66 -20.13
N GLU A 218 -11.02 -8.17 -19.92
CA GLU A 218 -10.63 -6.85 -20.44
C GLU A 218 -10.52 -6.83 -21.97
N ALA A 219 -9.99 -7.90 -22.59
CA ALA A 219 -9.93 -7.99 -24.04
C ALA A 219 -11.33 -7.96 -24.67
N MET A 220 -12.28 -8.70 -24.11
CA MET A 220 -13.65 -8.73 -24.61
C MET A 220 -14.40 -7.41 -24.37
N CYS A 221 -14.24 -6.81 -23.19
CA CYS A 221 -14.85 -5.50 -22.87
C CYS A 221 -14.34 -4.38 -23.79
N ARG A 222 -13.07 -4.45 -24.20
CA ARG A 222 -12.47 -3.45 -25.11
C ARG A 222 -12.78 -3.73 -26.59
N GLY A 223 -12.79 -5.00 -26.99
CA GLY A 223 -12.98 -5.40 -28.37
C GLY A 223 -14.43 -5.42 -28.80
N GLY A 224 -15.28 -5.95 -27.96
CA GLY A 224 -16.72 -6.02 -28.25
C GLY A 224 -17.03 -6.60 -29.60
N THR A 225 -17.81 -5.87 -30.43
CA THR A 225 -18.21 -6.25 -31.77
C THR A 225 -17.04 -6.41 -32.74
N ASP A 226 -15.89 -5.77 -32.51
CA ASP A 226 -14.71 -5.86 -33.36
C ASP A 226 -14.12 -7.27 -33.39
N LEU A 227 -14.34 -8.05 -32.32
CA LEU A 227 -13.92 -9.46 -32.25
C LEU A 227 -14.83 -10.42 -33.01
N ILE A 228 -16.07 -10.02 -33.31
CA ILE A 228 -17.08 -10.87 -34.00
C ILE A 228 -17.02 -10.66 -35.49
N GLN A 229 -16.48 -9.54 -35.97
CA GLN A 229 -16.46 -9.22 -37.41
C GLN A 229 -15.69 -10.30 -38.18
N PRO A 230 -16.25 -10.79 -39.31
CA PRO A 230 -15.52 -11.70 -40.16
C PRO A 230 -14.34 -10.96 -40.84
N GLU A 231 -13.29 -11.71 -41.09
CA GLU A 231 -12.17 -11.18 -41.88
C GLU A 231 -12.61 -10.73 -43.26
N PRO A 232 -12.04 -9.66 -43.82
CA PRO A 232 -12.34 -9.22 -45.19
C PRO A 232 -12.05 -10.36 -46.18
N GLY A 233 -13.10 -10.93 -46.79
CA GLY A 233 -12.99 -12.04 -47.72
C GLY A 233 -13.22 -13.44 -47.16
N ALA A 234 -13.40 -13.60 -45.86
CA ALA A 234 -13.80 -14.84 -45.27
C ALA A 234 -15.34 -15.00 -45.31
N LEU A 235 -15.78 -16.12 -45.86
CA LEU A 235 -17.19 -16.55 -45.79
C LEU A 235 -17.57 -17.14 -44.43
N GLU A 236 -16.83 -16.86 -43.39
CA GLU A 236 -17.19 -17.31 -42.05
C GLU A 236 -18.52 -16.67 -41.63
N ALA A 237 -19.45 -17.53 -41.33
CA ALA A 237 -20.76 -17.12 -40.88
C ALA A 237 -20.63 -16.36 -39.54
N LEU A 238 -21.07 -15.11 -39.48
CA LEU A 238 -21.23 -14.31 -38.28
C LEU A 238 -21.79 -15.11 -37.06
N PRO A 239 -22.72 -16.08 -37.27
CA PRO A 239 -23.19 -16.94 -36.18
C PRO A 239 -22.09 -17.72 -35.44
N SER A 240 -21.13 -18.28 -36.21
CA SER A 240 -20.06 -19.10 -35.57
C SER A 240 -19.13 -18.28 -34.69
N ALA A 241 -18.72 -17.07 -35.09
CA ALA A 241 -17.90 -16.19 -34.32
C ALA A 241 -18.60 -15.74 -33.02
N ARG A 242 -19.91 -15.52 -33.08
CA ARG A 242 -20.72 -15.16 -31.94
C ARG A 242 -20.85 -16.33 -30.95
N GLU A 243 -21.05 -17.55 -31.46
CA GLU A 243 -21.10 -18.76 -30.63
C GLU A 243 -19.78 -19.01 -29.88
N GLU A 244 -18.63 -18.76 -30.55
CA GLU A 244 -17.31 -18.80 -29.91
C GLU A 244 -17.19 -17.78 -28.76
N MET A 245 -17.65 -16.55 -29.01
CA MET A 245 -17.63 -15.50 -27.97
C MET A 245 -18.56 -15.84 -26.80
N ASP A 246 -19.75 -16.37 -27.11
CA ASP A 246 -20.70 -16.82 -26.08
C ASP A 246 -20.10 -17.92 -25.22
N ALA A 247 -19.40 -18.89 -25.81
CA ALA A 247 -18.72 -19.99 -25.11
C ALA A 247 -17.57 -19.47 -24.21
N ILE A 248 -16.85 -18.42 -24.65
CA ILE A 248 -15.82 -17.76 -23.82
C ILE A 248 -16.45 -17.11 -22.59
N VAL A 249 -17.57 -16.37 -22.74
CA VAL A 249 -18.30 -15.77 -21.61
C VAL A 249 -18.80 -16.83 -20.63
N ASP A 250 -19.36 -17.92 -21.16
CA ASP A 250 -19.89 -19.01 -20.35
C ASP A 250 -18.75 -19.72 -19.57
N GLY A 251 -17.57 -19.88 -20.18
CA GLY A 251 -16.37 -20.43 -19.52
C GLY A 251 -15.89 -19.55 -18.33
N ILE A 252 -15.84 -18.24 -18.53
CA ILE A 252 -15.49 -17.29 -17.45
C ILE A 252 -16.55 -17.30 -16.34
N SER A 253 -17.84 -17.37 -16.71
CA SER A 253 -18.95 -17.42 -15.75
C SER A 253 -18.91 -18.72 -14.94
N LEU A 254 -18.60 -19.83 -15.56
CA LEU A 254 -18.43 -21.13 -14.89
C LEU A 254 -17.25 -21.08 -13.90
N TYR A 255 -16.10 -20.57 -14.34
CA TYR A 255 -14.95 -20.38 -13.43
C TYR A 255 -15.32 -19.49 -12.23
N GLY A 256 -15.99 -18.37 -12.47
CA GLY A 256 -16.45 -17.47 -11.40
C GLY A 256 -17.33 -18.17 -10.36
N SER A 257 -18.25 -19.02 -10.82
CA SER A 257 -19.13 -19.78 -9.93
C SER A 257 -18.43 -20.89 -9.12
N GLN A 258 -17.33 -21.42 -9.64
CA GLN A 258 -16.53 -22.48 -8.98
C GLN A 258 -15.39 -21.91 -8.12
N ARG A 259 -15.12 -20.63 -8.24
CA ARG A 259 -14.02 -19.94 -7.57
C ARG A 259 -14.20 -19.98 -6.05
N ASN A 260 -13.14 -20.33 -5.32
CA ASN A 260 -13.18 -20.35 -3.86
C ASN A 260 -13.21 -18.91 -3.30
N ASN A 261 -14.35 -18.51 -2.76
CA ASN A 261 -14.59 -17.20 -2.15
C ASN A 261 -14.62 -17.24 -0.62
N ALA A 262 -14.15 -18.33 0.00
CA ALA A 262 -14.20 -18.53 1.45
C ALA A 262 -13.53 -17.37 2.25
N ALA A 263 -12.53 -16.68 1.68
CA ALA A 263 -11.81 -15.61 2.35
C ALA A 263 -12.40 -14.20 2.12
N ILE A 264 -13.52 -14.07 1.41
CA ILE A 264 -14.03 -12.75 1.00
C ILE A 264 -14.38 -11.86 2.20
N GLN A 265 -14.95 -12.45 3.23
CA GLN A 265 -15.31 -11.73 4.44
C GLN A 265 -14.09 -11.16 5.17
N LEU A 266 -12.96 -11.88 5.12
CA LEU A 266 -11.71 -11.45 5.72
C LEU A 266 -11.06 -10.28 4.96
N ILE A 267 -11.17 -10.26 3.63
CA ILE A 267 -10.55 -9.23 2.79
C ILE A 267 -11.48 -8.07 2.45
N SER A 268 -12.76 -8.14 2.81
CA SER A 268 -13.69 -7.05 2.59
C SER A 268 -13.39 -5.85 3.50
N PRO A 269 -13.27 -4.61 2.95
CA PRO A 269 -13.11 -3.39 3.73
C PRO A 269 -14.38 -3.00 4.50
N PHE A 270 -15.49 -3.69 4.23
CA PHE A 270 -16.79 -3.48 4.86
C PHE A 270 -17.26 -4.75 5.54
N ARG A 271 -17.93 -4.57 6.65
CA ARG A 271 -18.58 -5.67 7.35
C ARG A 271 -19.83 -6.12 6.58
N LEU A 272 -20.00 -7.43 6.48
CA LEU A 272 -21.13 -8.08 5.83
C LEU A 272 -21.99 -8.73 6.90
N ASP A 273 -23.27 -8.35 6.94
CA ASP A 273 -24.18 -8.88 7.95
C ASP A 273 -24.87 -10.17 7.49
N GLU A 274 -25.02 -10.39 6.16
CA GLU A 274 -25.69 -11.55 5.61
C GLU A 274 -24.78 -12.40 4.72
N PRO A 275 -24.80 -13.74 4.88
CA PRO A 275 -23.97 -14.65 4.05
C PRO A 275 -24.28 -14.60 2.54
N HIS A 276 -25.47 -14.20 2.15
CA HIS A 276 -25.88 -14.11 0.75
C HIS A 276 -25.22 -12.94 0.01
N ASP A 277 -24.82 -11.91 0.73
CA ASP A 277 -24.16 -10.73 0.16
C ASP A 277 -22.68 -10.98 -0.18
N PHE A 278 -22.10 -12.12 0.24
CA PHE A 278 -20.69 -12.41 0.02
C PHE A 278 -20.30 -12.57 -1.46
N LEU A 279 -21.19 -13.17 -2.25
CA LEU A 279 -20.97 -13.32 -3.69
C LEU A 279 -21.12 -12.00 -4.44
N ASP A 280 -22.00 -11.12 -3.95
CA ASP A 280 -22.22 -9.81 -4.54
C ASP A 280 -21.08 -8.81 -4.23
N GLN A 281 -20.20 -9.16 -3.31
CA GLN A 281 -19.04 -8.31 -2.95
C GLN A 281 -17.70 -8.84 -3.46
N ASP A 282 -17.70 -9.92 -4.24
CA ASP A 282 -16.50 -10.33 -4.97
C ASP A 282 -16.32 -9.46 -6.22
N GLY A 283 -15.31 -8.61 -6.23
CA GLY A 283 -14.98 -7.77 -7.38
C GLY A 283 -14.69 -8.56 -8.67
N PHE A 284 -14.34 -9.85 -8.57
CA PHE A 284 -14.26 -10.73 -9.74
C PHE A 284 -15.65 -10.99 -10.32
N MET A 285 -16.66 -11.24 -9.49
CA MET A 285 -18.03 -11.45 -9.95
C MET A 285 -18.63 -10.18 -10.57
N ASP A 286 -18.25 -8.99 -10.12
CA ASP A 286 -18.61 -7.73 -10.79
C ASP A 286 -18.10 -7.69 -12.24
N ARG A 287 -16.87 -8.15 -12.44
CA ARG A 287 -16.26 -8.23 -13.78
C ARG A 287 -16.93 -9.29 -14.65
N VAL A 288 -17.34 -10.42 -14.05
CA VAL A 288 -18.16 -11.44 -14.72
C VAL A 288 -19.53 -10.87 -15.12
N ARG A 289 -20.18 -10.12 -14.23
CA ARG A 289 -21.46 -9.44 -14.53
C ARG A 289 -21.31 -8.45 -15.69
N ALA A 290 -20.22 -7.69 -15.73
CA ALA A 290 -19.92 -6.79 -16.85
C ALA A 290 -19.78 -7.56 -18.17
N LEU A 291 -19.11 -8.72 -18.13
CA LEU A 291 -18.96 -9.57 -19.33
C LEU A 291 -20.29 -10.19 -19.77
N GLN A 292 -21.14 -10.61 -18.83
CA GLN A 292 -22.49 -11.08 -19.11
C GLN A 292 -23.36 -9.97 -19.70
N SER A 293 -23.30 -8.77 -19.12
CA SER A 293 -23.98 -7.60 -19.67
C SER A 293 -23.52 -7.26 -21.10
N LEU A 294 -22.22 -7.40 -21.39
CA LEU A 294 -21.67 -7.23 -22.74
C LEU A 294 -22.30 -8.23 -23.73
N LYS A 295 -22.44 -9.51 -23.35
CA LYS A 295 -23.10 -10.56 -24.13
C LYS A 295 -24.58 -10.23 -24.37
N GLU A 296 -25.32 -9.83 -23.33
CA GLU A 296 -26.74 -9.48 -23.40
C GLU A 296 -27.01 -8.29 -24.32
N HIS A 297 -26.11 -7.29 -24.31
CA HIS A 297 -26.21 -6.10 -25.17
C HIS A 297 -25.54 -6.28 -26.55
N GLY A 298 -25.29 -7.50 -26.99
CA GLY A 298 -24.80 -7.79 -28.34
C GLY A 298 -23.35 -7.42 -28.58
N TYR A 299 -22.51 -7.41 -27.53
CA TYR A 299 -21.08 -7.11 -27.57
C TYR A 299 -20.75 -5.66 -27.97
N VAL A 300 -21.61 -4.71 -27.67
CA VAL A 300 -21.35 -3.30 -27.97
C VAL A 300 -20.20 -2.81 -27.07
N ARG A 301 -19.10 -2.33 -27.70
CA ARG A 301 -17.95 -1.78 -26.98
C ARG A 301 -18.29 -0.44 -26.32
N PRO A 302 -17.60 -0.05 -25.24
CA PRO A 302 -17.79 1.25 -24.60
C PRO A 302 -17.60 2.42 -25.56
N ALA A 303 -18.59 3.30 -25.65
CA ALA A 303 -18.56 4.43 -26.59
C ALA A 303 -17.43 5.44 -26.29
N PHE A 304 -16.96 5.53 -25.05
CA PHE A 304 -15.90 6.44 -24.66
C PHE A 304 -14.49 6.00 -25.11
N LEU A 305 -14.32 4.71 -25.49
CA LEU A 305 -13.05 4.22 -26.00
C LEU A 305 -12.86 4.64 -27.45
N PRO A 306 -11.73 5.30 -27.78
CA PRO A 306 -11.39 5.58 -29.15
C PRO A 306 -11.09 4.28 -29.94
N SER A 307 -11.39 4.30 -31.23
CA SER A 307 -10.88 3.30 -32.16
C SER A 307 -9.56 3.78 -32.78
N ALA A 308 -8.68 2.84 -33.08
CA ALA A 308 -7.50 3.17 -33.88
C ALA A 308 -7.88 3.75 -35.26
N CYS A 309 -9.06 3.39 -35.81
CA CYS A 309 -9.61 3.94 -37.05
C CYS A 309 -9.85 5.45 -36.95
N ASP A 310 -10.27 5.96 -35.78
CA ASP A 310 -10.58 7.39 -35.59
C ASP A 310 -9.34 8.29 -35.68
N LEU A 311 -8.16 7.70 -35.46
CA LEU A 311 -6.88 8.41 -35.41
C LEU A 311 -6.15 8.41 -36.76
N LEU A 312 -6.60 7.60 -37.69
CA LEU A 312 -5.99 7.46 -39.03
C LEU A 312 -6.61 8.47 -40.03
N SER A 313 -5.81 8.92 -40.97
CA SER A 313 -6.29 9.69 -42.10
C SER A 313 -7.18 8.80 -42.99
N VAL A 314 -8.15 9.42 -43.66
CA VAL A 314 -9.17 8.74 -44.48
C VAL A 314 -8.58 7.84 -45.59
N ASP A 315 -7.38 8.15 -46.03
CA ASP A 315 -6.63 7.40 -47.06
C ASP A 315 -5.90 6.17 -46.52
N VAL A 316 -5.96 5.92 -45.19
CA VAL A 316 -5.36 4.75 -44.54
C VAL A 316 -6.45 3.80 -44.04
N SER A 317 -6.78 2.84 -44.90
CA SER A 317 -7.77 1.82 -44.58
C SER A 317 -7.41 0.49 -45.25
N PRO A 318 -7.95 -0.64 -44.81
CA PRO A 318 -7.78 -1.92 -45.48
C PRO A 318 -8.20 -1.88 -46.96
N ALA A 319 -9.17 -1.05 -47.30
CA ALA A 319 -9.68 -0.89 -48.68
C ALA A 319 -8.74 -0.08 -49.58
N THR A 320 -7.96 0.84 -49.03
CA THR A 320 -7.02 1.70 -49.77
C THR A 320 -5.61 1.14 -49.83
N SER A 321 -5.30 0.13 -49.04
CA SER A 321 -3.98 -0.50 -49.01
C SER A 321 -3.68 -1.27 -50.30
N THR A 322 -2.51 -1.07 -50.85
CA THR A 322 -2.00 -1.78 -52.03
C THR A 322 -1.38 -3.14 -51.71
N ALA A 323 -1.10 -3.43 -50.44
CA ALA A 323 -0.53 -4.70 -50.00
C ALA A 323 -1.60 -5.83 -49.99
N PRO A 324 -1.27 -7.06 -50.45
CA PRO A 324 -2.17 -8.19 -50.33
C PRO A 324 -2.57 -8.47 -48.88
N ALA A 325 -3.80 -8.95 -48.69
CA ALA A 325 -4.30 -9.26 -47.32
C ALA A 325 -3.35 -10.20 -46.56
N GLU A 326 -2.79 -11.21 -47.21
CA GLU A 326 -1.86 -12.18 -46.62
C GLU A 326 -0.56 -11.54 -46.10
N GLN A 327 -0.14 -10.40 -46.64
CA GLN A 327 1.07 -9.68 -46.22
C GLN A 327 0.82 -8.61 -45.16
N ARG A 328 -0.43 -8.24 -44.93
CA ARG A 328 -0.80 -7.19 -44.00
C ARG A 328 -1.52 -7.67 -42.72
N THR A 329 -1.97 -8.93 -42.71
CA THR A 329 -2.69 -9.52 -41.58
C THR A 329 -1.76 -10.44 -40.78
N ALA A 330 -1.54 -10.12 -39.53
CA ALA A 330 -0.80 -10.97 -38.60
C ALA A 330 -1.72 -12.03 -38.01
N HIS A 331 -1.25 -13.26 -37.95
CA HIS A 331 -1.90 -14.36 -37.27
C HIS A 331 -1.20 -14.67 -35.96
N LEU A 332 -1.95 -14.65 -34.85
CA LEU A 332 -1.40 -15.05 -33.55
C LEU A 332 -1.18 -16.57 -33.56
N PRO A 333 -0.05 -17.06 -33.05
CA PRO A 333 0.20 -18.50 -32.94
C PRO A 333 -0.75 -19.15 -31.94
N ASP A 334 -0.89 -20.45 -32.03
CA ASP A 334 -1.63 -21.20 -31.02
C ASP A 334 -0.89 -21.07 -29.69
N LEU A 335 -1.61 -20.61 -28.66
CA LEU A 335 -1.09 -20.32 -27.33
C LEU A 335 -1.37 -21.49 -26.39
N HIS A 336 -0.39 -21.85 -25.59
CA HIS A 336 -0.56 -22.76 -24.48
C HIS A 336 -0.23 -22.02 -23.16
N VAL A 337 -1.22 -21.92 -22.28
CA VAL A 337 -1.04 -21.31 -20.97
C VAL A 337 -0.74 -22.40 -19.94
N ALA A 338 0.44 -22.34 -19.32
CA ALA A 338 0.81 -23.31 -18.30
C ALA A 338 -0.04 -23.12 -17.04
N PRO A 339 -0.63 -24.19 -16.45
CA PRO A 339 -1.53 -24.09 -15.30
C PRO A 339 -0.81 -23.71 -13.98
N ILE A 340 0.51 -23.85 -13.95
CA ILE A 340 1.37 -23.54 -12.80
C ILE A 340 2.59 -22.77 -13.30
N ARG A 341 2.97 -21.72 -12.57
CA ARG A 341 4.17 -20.94 -12.89
C ARG A 341 5.44 -21.80 -12.75
N SER A 342 6.30 -21.78 -13.76
CA SER A 342 7.58 -22.47 -13.71
C SER A 342 8.58 -21.71 -12.82
N THR A 343 9.18 -22.40 -11.86
CA THR A 343 10.24 -21.86 -11.01
C THR A 343 11.52 -21.49 -11.77
N ALA A 344 11.69 -22.00 -13.00
CA ALA A 344 12.84 -21.68 -13.85
C ALA A 344 12.89 -20.19 -14.26
N TYR A 345 11.75 -19.51 -14.27
CA TYR A 345 11.71 -18.06 -14.56
C TYR A 345 12.08 -17.18 -13.37
N ASP A 346 11.99 -17.71 -12.13
CA ASP A 346 12.38 -16.95 -10.93
C ASP A 346 13.89 -16.70 -10.87
N GLU A 347 14.71 -17.53 -11.58
CA GLU A 347 16.16 -17.38 -11.68
C GLU A 347 16.59 -16.38 -12.79
N LEU A 348 15.74 -16.18 -13.82
CA LEU A 348 16.02 -15.26 -14.94
C LEU A 348 15.63 -13.80 -14.63
N ASP A 349 14.80 -13.58 -13.64
CA ASP A 349 14.33 -12.24 -13.21
C ASP A 349 15.44 -11.37 -12.60
N ASP A 350 16.65 -11.93 -12.44
CA ASP A 350 17.75 -11.23 -11.77
C ASP A 350 18.46 -10.19 -12.62
N ASP A 351 18.39 -10.22 -13.96
CA ASP A 351 19.35 -9.41 -14.73
C ASP A 351 18.79 -8.42 -15.77
N LEU A 352 17.56 -8.48 -16.29
CA LEU A 352 17.28 -7.64 -17.48
C LEU A 352 15.87 -7.02 -17.65
N LEU A 353 14.81 -7.46 -16.99
CA LEU A 353 13.43 -7.02 -17.34
C LEU A 353 12.47 -6.80 -16.16
N ALA A 354 12.81 -7.14 -14.94
CA ALA A 354 11.98 -6.91 -13.77
C ALA A 354 12.06 -5.45 -13.32
N PRO A 355 10.95 -4.85 -12.85
CA PRO A 355 11.04 -3.60 -12.12
C PRO A 355 12.02 -3.78 -10.95
N PRO A 356 12.81 -2.76 -10.59
CA PRO A 356 13.92 -2.91 -9.67
C PRO A 356 13.48 -3.60 -8.38
N LYS A 357 14.12 -4.70 -8.04
CA LYS A 357 13.84 -5.60 -6.89
C LYS A 357 13.70 -4.91 -5.53
N ARG A 358 14.03 -3.64 -5.40
CA ARG A 358 13.85 -2.84 -4.17
C ARG A 358 12.39 -2.57 -3.80
N LEU A 359 11.46 -2.78 -4.73
CA LEU A 359 10.02 -2.64 -4.49
C LEU A 359 9.31 -3.99 -4.32
N GLN A 360 9.99 -5.09 -4.62
CA GLN A 360 9.50 -6.44 -4.32
C GLN A 360 9.82 -6.81 -2.87
N THR A 361 9.13 -6.23 -1.93
CA THR A 361 9.06 -6.79 -0.59
C THR A 361 8.21 -8.06 -0.66
N GLY A 362 8.88 -9.17 -0.96
CA GLY A 362 8.37 -10.54 -0.88
C GLY A 362 7.01 -10.82 -1.55
N LYS A 363 7.03 -11.49 -2.70
CA LYS A 363 5.82 -11.99 -3.40
C LYS A 363 5.00 -10.94 -4.17
N GLY A 364 5.63 -10.09 -4.96
CA GLY A 364 4.98 -8.96 -5.65
C GLY A 364 4.05 -9.30 -6.82
N THR A 365 4.08 -10.50 -7.38
CA THR A 365 3.18 -10.88 -8.49
C THR A 365 1.78 -11.24 -8.00
N HIS A 366 1.65 -11.79 -6.80
CA HIS A 366 0.37 -12.14 -6.20
C HIS A 366 -0.44 -10.92 -5.72
N GLU A 367 0.24 -9.85 -5.31
CA GLU A 367 -0.44 -8.65 -4.80
C GLU A 367 -1.14 -7.86 -5.91
N THR A 368 -0.54 -7.73 -7.08
CA THR A 368 -1.16 -7.02 -8.23
C THR A 368 -2.38 -7.75 -8.77
N VAL A 369 -2.34 -9.09 -8.76
CA VAL A 369 -3.47 -9.92 -9.17
C VAL A 369 -4.64 -9.80 -8.18
N ARG A 370 -4.36 -9.76 -6.88
CA ARG A 370 -5.38 -9.57 -5.84
C ARG A 370 -6.09 -8.23 -5.93
N VAL A 371 -5.39 -7.19 -6.34
CA VAL A 371 -5.99 -5.86 -6.54
C VAL A 371 -7.09 -5.89 -7.59
N ARG A 372 -6.91 -6.66 -8.66
CA ARG A 372 -7.86 -6.67 -9.78
C ARG A 372 -8.98 -7.68 -9.63
N THR A 373 -8.68 -8.86 -9.10
CA THR A 373 -9.61 -9.97 -9.10
C THR A 373 -10.20 -10.29 -7.73
N GLY A 374 -9.58 -9.85 -6.65
CA GLY A 374 -10.03 -10.04 -5.27
C GLY A 374 -10.40 -8.74 -4.58
N ALA A 375 -10.43 -7.62 -5.33
CA ALA A 375 -10.98 -6.40 -4.77
C ALA A 375 -12.44 -6.66 -4.39
N PRO A 376 -12.84 -6.38 -3.14
CA PRO A 376 -14.24 -6.47 -2.76
C PRO A 376 -15.06 -5.59 -3.67
N SER A 377 -16.29 -5.98 -3.93
CA SER A 377 -17.21 -5.19 -4.72
C SER A 377 -17.18 -3.74 -4.25
N LEU A 378 -16.98 -2.85 -5.19
CA LEU A 378 -17.00 -1.43 -4.96
C LEU A 378 -18.42 -0.88 -4.72
N ASP A 379 -19.44 -1.75 -4.53
CA ASP A 379 -20.80 -1.29 -4.20
C ASP A 379 -20.77 -0.36 -3.00
N ALA A 380 -19.92 -0.62 -2.04
CA ALA A 380 -19.73 0.29 -0.93
C ALA A 380 -18.99 1.57 -1.35
N ALA A 381 -18.05 1.53 -2.29
CA ALA A 381 -17.46 2.74 -2.85
C ALA A 381 -18.42 3.46 -3.82
N ALA A 382 -19.25 2.75 -4.56
CA ALA A 382 -20.35 3.33 -5.34
C ALA A 382 -21.31 4.13 -4.45
N ARG A 383 -21.52 3.70 -3.21
CA ARG A 383 -22.26 4.49 -2.20
C ARG A 383 -21.59 5.83 -1.89
N TRP A 384 -20.27 5.93 -2.07
CA TRP A 384 -19.53 7.17 -1.82
C TRP A 384 -19.47 8.10 -3.03
N PHE A 385 -19.46 7.56 -4.25
CA PHE A 385 -19.33 8.33 -5.48
C PHE A 385 -20.64 8.42 -6.28
N GLY A 386 -21.55 7.45 -6.13
CA GLY A 386 -22.84 7.43 -6.84
C GLY A 386 -22.67 7.40 -8.35
N SER A 387 -23.51 8.13 -9.09
CA SER A 387 -23.48 8.22 -10.57
C SER A 387 -22.28 8.99 -11.12
N SER A 388 -21.47 9.63 -10.27
CA SER A 388 -20.29 10.38 -10.72
C SER A 388 -19.13 9.50 -11.19
N VAL A 389 -19.24 8.17 -10.98
CA VAL A 389 -18.33 7.15 -11.52
C VAL A 389 -19.13 6.10 -12.27
N PRO A 390 -18.51 5.34 -13.21
CA PRO A 390 -19.21 4.26 -13.90
C PRO A 390 -19.73 3.21 -12.91
N ALA A 391 -20.89 2.64 -13.19
CA ALA A 391 -21.45 1.60 -12.35
C ALA A 391 -20.49 0.40 -12.22
N ILE A 392 -20.52 -0.23 -11.08
CA ILE A 392 -19.80 -1.48 -10.84
C ILE A 392 -20.49 -2.58 -11.64
N GLY A 393 -19.75 -3.56 -12.13
CA GLY A 393 -20.32 -4.59 -12.99
C GLY A 393 -20.79 -4.09 -14.36
N SER A 394 -20.47 -2.83 -14.74
CA SER A 394 -20.65 -2.35 -16.12
C SER A 394 -19.38 -2.53 -16.94
N VAL A 395 -19.54 -2.65 -18.24
CA VAL A 395 -18.42 -2.76 -19.18
C VAL A 395 -17.53 -1.52 -19.13
N GLU A 396 -18.15 -0.35 -19.06
CA GLU A 396 -17.50 0.93 -18.91
C GLU A 396 -16.68 1.01 -17.62
N GLY A 397 -17.26 0.51 -16.51
CA GLY A 397 -16.63 0.48 -15.21
C GLY A 397 -15.37 -0.40 -15.20
N VAL A 398 -15.44 -1.59 -15.78
CA VAL A 398 -14.28 -2.49 -15.89
C VAL A 398 -13.16 -1.84 -16.68
N VAL A 399 -13.47 -1.26 -17.84
CA VAL A 399 -12.44 -0.70 -18.72
C VAL A 399 -11.83 0.58 -18.15
N LEU A 400 -12.62 1.52 -17.64
CA LEU A 400 -12.11 2.80 -17.14
C LEU A 400 -11.29 2.60 -15.85
N ARG A 401 -11.78 1.79 -14.90
CA ARG A 401 -11.02 1.44 -13.69
C ARG A 401 -9.74 0.68 -14.03
N GLY A 402 -9.78 -0.21 -15.04
CA GLY A 402 -8.60 -0.90 -15.54
C GLY A 402 -7.53 0.08 -16.02
N ILE A 403 -7.88 1.07 -16.81
CA ILE A 403 -6.93 2.10 -17.29
C ILE A 403 -6.33 2.90 -16.14
N VAL A 404 -7.17 3.38 -15.20
CA VAL A 404 -6.71 4.17 -14.05
C VAL A 404 -5.77 3.34 -13.17
N GLN A 405 -6.12 2.07 -12.91
CA GLN A 405 -5.32 1.18 -12.08
C GLN A 405 -3.97 0.86 -12.75
N ASP A 406 -3.98 0.61 -14.07
CA ASP A 406 -2.74 0.38 -14.81
C ASP A 406 -1.78 1.57 -14.73
N ILE A 407 -2.29 2.79 -14.84
CA ILE A 407 -1.48 4.01 -14.72
C ILE A 407 -0.91 4.10 -13.29
N ILE A 408 -1.72 3.88 -12.26
CA ILE A 408 -1.26 3.91 -10.86
C ILE A 408 -0.15 2.89 -10.63
N ASP A 409 -0.29 1.67 -11.15
CA ASP A 409 0.65 0.57 -10.94
C ASP A 409 1.94 0.73 -11.76
N LEU A 410 1.86 1.33 -12.95
CA LEU A 410 3.03 1.54 -13.82
C LEU A 410 3.93 2.69 -13.36
N TYR A 411 3.33 3.76 -12.84
CA TYR A 411 4.04 4.98 -12.48
C TYR A 411 4.42 5.07 -10.99
N VAL A 412 4.49 3.95 -10.25
CA VAL A 412 4.80 3.90 -8.81
C VAL A 412 6.08 4.68 -8.47
N ILE A 413 7.11 4.58 -9.28
CA ILE A 413 8.41 5.24 -9.04
C ILE A 413 8.31 6.76 -9.18
N ASN A 414 7.43 7.25 -10.08
CA ASN A 414 7.27 8.68 -10.36
C ASN A 414 5.83 9.13 -10.19
N ARG A 415 5.43 9.34 -8.93
CA ARG A 415 4.07 9.79 -8.58
C ARG A 415 3.65 11.11 -9.24
N LYS A 416 4.60 11.99 -9.58
CA LYS A 416 4.28 13.26 -10.25
C LYS A 416 3.85 13.03 -11.68
N GLU A 417 4.55 12.16 -12.38
CA GLU A 417 4.18 11.73 -13.72
C GLU A 417 2.88 10.94 -13.69
N CYS A 418 2.69 10.06 -12.70
CA CYS A 418 1.42 9.38 -12.47
C CYS A 418 0.27 10.37 -12.36
N ALA A 419 0.39 11.38 -11.51
CA ALA A 419 -0.63 12.41 -11.33
C ALA A 419 -0.91 13.20 -12.62
N HIS A 420 0.14 13.52 -13.38
CA HIS A 420 0.00 14.21 -14.67
C HIS A 420 -0.75 13.35 -15.71
N VAL A 421 -0.34 12.10 -15.88
CA VAL A 421 -0.97 11.15 -16.81
C VAL A 421 -2.44 10.91 -16.44
N LEU A 422 -2.75 10.76 -15.15
CA LEU A 422 -4.13 10.61 -14.68
C LEU A 422 -4.99 11.84 -14.97
N LEU A 423 -4.48 13.04 -14.74
CA LEU A 423 -5.21 14.28 -14.99
C LEU A 423 -5.38 14.56 -16.50
N THR A 424 -4.49 14.07 -17.33
CA THR A 424 -4.58 14.19 -18.79
C THR A 424 -5.36 13.04 -19.44
N LEU A 425 -5.93 12.11 -18.66
CA LEU A 425 -6.71 10.97 -19.18
C LEU A 425 -7.83 11.38 -20.16
N PRO A 426 -8.60 12.49 -19.97
CA PRO A 426 -9.62 12.91 -20.92
C PRO A 426 -9.09 13.17 -22.33
N GLN A 427 -7.82 13.52 -22.50
CA GLN A 427 -7.17 13.72 -23.79
C GLN A 427 -7.11 12.45 -24.65
N TRP A 428 -7.10 11.27 -24.00
CA TRP A 428 -6.94 9.95 -24.63
C TRP A 428 -8.26 9.21 -24.82
N LEU A 429 -9.36 9.79 -24.35
CA LEU A 429 -10.70 9.22 -24.44
C LEU A 429 -11.59 10.12 -25.29
N ARG A 430 -12.71 9.60 -25.81
CA ARG A 430 -13.64 10.39 -26.61
C ARG A 430 -14.25 11.54 -25.79
N ARG A 431 -14.51 12.66 -26.44
CA ARG A 431 -15.21 13.79 -25.86
C ARG A 431 -16.52 13.36 -25.20
N GLY A 432 -16.87 13.98 -24.07
CA GLY A 432 -18.09 13.65 -23.33
C GLY A 432 -17.97 12.44 -22.40
N THR A 433 -16.80 11.78 -22.31
CA THR A 433 -16.55 10.73 -21.31
C THR A 433 -16.72 11.25 -19.88
N PHE A 434 -16.26 12.47 -19.63
CA PHE A 434 -16.38 13.12 -18.33
C PHE A 434 -17.20 14.39 -18.45
N GLY A 435 -18.11 14.57 -17.48
CA GLY A 435 -18.83 15.82 -17.24
C GLY A 435 -17.97 16.82 -16.48
N GLY A 436 -18.50 18.03 -16.29
CA GLY A 436 -17.90 19.06 -15.46
C GLY A 436 -17.11 20.12 -16.22
N LYS A 437 -16.46 21.01 -15.47
CA LYS A 437 -15.73 22.19 -15.99
C LYS A 437 -14.26 21.88 -16.35
N ILE A 438 -13.97 20.67 -16.80
CA ILE A 438 -12.65 20.39 -17.37
C ILE A 438 -12.57 21.25 -18.65
N PRO A 439 -11.52 22.06 -18.84
CA PRO A 439 -11.34 22.78 -20.08
C PRO A 439 -11.47 21.78 -21.21
N PRO A 440 -12.16 22.09 -22.30
CA PRO A 440 -12.20 21.22 -23.46
C PRO A 440 -10.75 21.08 -23.94
N HIS A 441 -10.06 20.05 -23.47
CA HIS A 441 -8.82 19.65 -24.09
C HIS A 441 -9.21 19.23 -25.50
N ILE A 442 -8.59 19.85 -26.48
CA ILE A 442 -8.60 19.33 -27.82
C ILE A 442 -7.91 17.98 -27.71
N GLY A 443 -8.71 16.92 -27.64
CA GLY A 443 -8.19 15.56 -27.57
C GLY A 443 -7.37 15.23 -28.82
N ILE A 444 -6.70 14.10 -28.80
CA ILE A 444 -5.92 13.61 -29.96
C ILE A 444 -6.76 13.44 -31.23
N PHE A 445 -8.08 13.57 -31.14
CA PHE A 445 -9.04 13.40 -32.21
C PHE A 445 -9.34 14.71 -33.03
N GLY A 446 -8.78 15.85 -32.59
CA GLY A 446 -9.06 17.12 -33.26
C GLY A 446 -10.46 17.69 -32.96
N ASP A 447 -11.06 18.34 -33.92
CA ASP A 447 -12.38 19.00 -33.79
C ASP A 447 -13.55 17.99 -33.88
N GLU A 448 -13.68 17.14 -32.85
CA GLU A 448 -14.90 16.36 -32.69
C GLU A 448 -16.09 17.27 -32.34
N PRO A 449 -17.29 17.01 -32.90
CA PRO A 449 -18.49 17.72 -32.50
C PRO A 449 -18.76 17.51 -31.00
N GLU A 450 -19.33 18.51 -30.34
CA GLU A 450 -19.75 18.38 -28.97
C GLU A 450 -20.76 17.22 -28.85
N PRO A 451 -20.59 16.31 -27.85
CA PRO A 451 -21.54 15.23 -27.67
C PRO A 451 -22.90 15.79 -27.26
N GLU A 452 -23.96 15.22 -27.84
CA GLU A 452 -25.34 15.62 -27.50
C GLU A 452 -25.68 15.43 -26.04
N VAL A 453 -25.02 14.45 -25.37
CA VAL A 453 -25.16 14.13 -23.93
C VAL A 453 -23.78 13.94 -23.34
N SER A 454 -23.44 14.74 -22.33
CA SER A 454 -22.24 14.49 -21.53
C SER A 454 -22.51 13.38 -20.53
N ALA A 455 -21.53 12.49 -20.29
CA ALA A 455 -21.61 11.53 -19.21
C ALA A 455 -21.70 12.24 -17.86
N GLU A 456 -22.41 11.63 -16.91
CA GLU A 456 -22.47 12.14 -15.52
C GLU A 456 -21.15 11.92 -14.76
N TRP A 457 -20.21 11.16 -15.34
CA TRP A 457 -18.97 10.81 -14.68
C TRP A 457 -18.05 12.01 -14.51
N MET A 458 -17.42 12.09 -13.35
CA MET A 458 -16.49 13.15 -13.00
C MET A 458 -15.09 12.56 -12.92
N LEU A 459 -14.13 13.15 -13.66
CA LEU A 459 -12.74 12.67 -13.66
C LEU A 459 -12.17 12.61 -12.24
N GLU A 460 -12.36 13.66 -11.47
CA GLU A 460 -11.87 13.75 -10.10
C GLU A 460 -12.38 12.63 -9.19
N ASP A 461 -13.64 12.24 -9.33
CA ASP A 461 -14.25 11.16 -8.54
C ASP A 461 -13.71 9.79 -9.00
N VAL A 462 -13.52 9.57 -10.30
CA VAL A 462 -12.92 8.35 -10.85
C VAL A 462 -11.47 8.18 -10.38
N LEU A 463 -10.67 9.24 -10.37
CA LEU A 463 -9.28 9.20 -9.91
C LEU A 463 -9.19 8.93 -8.41
N LEU A 464 -10.04 9.58 -7.62
CA LEU A 464 -10.08 9.36 -6.17
C LEU A 464 -10.58 7.95 -5.83
N GLU A 465 -11.62 7.47 -6.53
CA GLU A 465 -12.08 6.09 -6.38
C GLU A 465 -10.94 5.10 -6.64
N GLY A 466 -10.23 5.25 -7.77
CA GLY A 466 -9.11 4.36 -8.13
C GLY A 466 -7.99 4.35 -7.09
N ALA A 467 -7.59 5.52 -6.59
CA ALA A 467 -6.53 5.62 -5.58
C ALA A 467 -6.97 5.11 -4.20
N LEU A 468 -8.17 5.49 -3.74
CA LEU A 468 -8.69 5.10 -2.42
C LEU A 468 -9.05 3.62 -2.37
N SER A 469 -9.74 3.08 -3.38
CA SER A 469 -10.11 1.66 -3.41
C SER A 469 -8.87 0.77 -3.32
N THR A 470 -7.79 1.16 -3.99
CA THR A 470 -6.51 0.42 -3.92
C THR A 470 -5.81 0.57 -2.57
N MET A 471 -5.78 1.78 -2.00
CA MET A 471 -5.20 2.04 -0.68
C MET A 471 -5.93 1.29 0.44
N LEU A 472 -7.24 1.11 0.30
CA LEU A 472 -8.09 0.50 1.32
C LEU A 472 -8.23 -1.02 1.21
N LEU A 473 -7.61 -1.64 0.19
CA LEU A 473 -7.61 -3.10 0.04
C LEU A 473 -7.05 -3.81 1.26
N LEU A 474 -7.78 -4.81 1.73
CA LEU A 474 -7.35 -5.68 2.82
C LEU A 474 -6.78 -7.00 2.26
N PRO A 475 -5.84 -7.62 2.93
CA PRO A 475 -5.20 -7.19 4.17
C PRO A 475 -4.19 -6.04 4.00
N ARG A 476 -3.58 -5.92 2.84
CA ARG A 476 -2.54 -4.92 2.53
C ARG A 476 -2.74 -4.36 1.13
N PRO A 477 -2.55 -3.05 0.93
CA PRO A 477 -2.53 -2.48 -0.41
C PRO A 477 -1.28 -2.96 -1.17
N PRO A 478 -1.28 -2.94 -2.52
CA PRO A 478 -0.14 -3.35 -3.35
C PRO A 478 1.12 -2.52 -3.09
N GLN A 479 0.94 -1.23 -2.81
CA GLN A 479 2.00 -0.30 -2.46
C GLN A 479 1.78 0.23 -1.05
N LEU A 480 2.82 0.85 -0.49
CA LEU A 480 2.69 1.50 0.82
C LEU A 480 1.58 2.56 0.80
N GLU A 481 0.81 2.66 1.88
CA GLU A 481 -0.25 3.67 2.05
C GLU A 481 0.25 5.09 1.75
N LEU A 482 1.52 5.37 2.09
CA LEU A 482 2.19 6.64 1.81
C LEU A 482 2.31 6.96 0.31
N TYR A 483 2.41 5.94 -0.56
CA TYR A 483 2.43 6.15 -2.01
C TYR A 483 1.11 6.78 -2.47
N TYR A 484 -0.02 6.20 -2.09
CA TYR A 484 -1.35 6.70 -2.46
C TYR A 484 -1.63 8.07 -1.86
N SER A 485 -1.25 8.29 -0.61
CA SER A 485 -1.35 9.62 0.04
C SER A 485 -0.55 10.68 -0.72
N SER A 486 0.66 10.33 -1.15
CA SER A 486 1.53 11.22 -1.92
C SER A 486 0.99 11.46 -3.32
N LEU A 487 0.43 10.43 -3.98
CA LEU A 487 -0.20 10.55 -5.30
C LEU A 487 -1.42 11.48 -5.24
N MET A 488 -2.33 11.27 -4.31
CA MET A 488 -3.50 12.13 -4.13
C MET A 488 -3.10 13.57 -3.84
N ARG A 489 -2.04 13.79 -3.06
CA ARG A 489 -1.49 15.15 -2.84
C ARG A 489 -1.00 15.79 -4.14
N GLU A 490 -0.27 15.06 -5.00
CA GLU A 490 0.19 15.59 -6.29
C GLU A 490 -1.01 15.92 -7.20
N ILE A 491 -2.02 15.05 -7.25
CA ILE A 491 -3.24 15.29 -8.04
C ILE A 491 -3.95 16.57 -7.59
N VAL A 492 -4.14 16.75 -6.26
CA VAL A 492 -4.73 17.99 -5.70
C VAL A 492 -3.87 19.20 -5.99
N THR A 493 -2.56 19.08 -5.91
CA THR A 493 -1.64 20.21 -6.15
C THR A 493 -1.68 20.66 -7.61
N LEU A 494 -1.86 19.76 -8.55
CA LEU A 494 -1.94 20.06 -9.98
C LEU A 494 -3.31 20.63 -10.38
N ALA A 495 -4.41 20.16 -9.77
CA ALA A 495 -5.77 20.54 -10.11
C ALA A 495 -6.63 20.85 -8.85
N PRO A 496 -6.25 21.84 -8.02
CA PRO A 496 -6.87 22.04 -6.72
C PRO A 496 -8.35 22.41 -6.78
N GLN A 497 -8.77 23.18 -7.78
CA GLN A 497 -10.16 23.63 -7.92
C GLN A 497 -11.13 22.50 -8.25
N GLN A 498 -10.64 21.45 -8.88
CA GLN A 498 -11.43 20.27 -9.27
C GLN A 498 -11.39 19.20 -8.19
N ILE A 499 -10.19 18.84 -7.73
CA ILE A 499 -9.96 17.67 -6.86
C ILE A 499 -10.33 17.95 -5.40
N ALA A 500 -10.03 19.15 -4.86
CA ALA A 500 -10.27 19.40 -3.43
C ALA A 500 -11.76 19.31 -3.03
N PRO A 501 -12.73 19.80 -3.84
CA PRO A 501 -14.15 19.59 -3.54
C PRO A 501 -14.55 18.11 -3.54
N SER A 502 -13.99 17.30 -4.43
CA SER A 502 -14.26 15.87 -4.50
C SER A 502 -13.73 15.13 -3.26
N ILE A 503 -12.51 15.45 -2.80
CA ILE A 503 -12.00 14.93 -1.52
C ILE A 503 -12.95 15.29 -0.37
N GLY A 504 -13.39 16.55 -0.30
CA GLY A 504 -14.32 16.98 0.75
C GLY A 504 -15.64 16.20 0.74
N ARG A 505 -16.22 15.96 -0.44
CA ARG A 505 -17.42 15.12 -0.59
C ARG A 505 -17.16 13.68 -0.16
N THR A 506 -16.03 13.12 -0.57
CA THR A 506 -15.65 11.72 -0.26
C THR A 506 -15.50 11.50 1.23
N ILE A 507 -14.79 12.40 1.94
CA ILE A 507 -14.61 12.30 3.39
C ILE A 507 -15.94 12.41 4.13
N ARG A 508 -16.83 13.32 3.73
CA ARG A 508 -18.16 13.45 4.35
C ARG A 508 -19.00 12.17 4.19
N ARG A 509 -19.00 11.60 2.98
CA ARG A 509 -19.71 10.34 2.71
C ARG A 509 -19.10 9.18 3.49
N PHE A 510 -17.78 9.11 3.57
CA PHE A 510 -17.08 8.11 4.38
C PHE A 510 -17.42 8.25 5.87
N TYR A 511 -17.43 9.48 6.39
CA TYR A 511 -17.80 9.75 7.79
C TYR A 511 -19.23 9.32 8.08
N VAL A 512 -20.17 9.59 7.17
CA VAL A 512 -21.55 9.10 7.29
C VAL A 512 -21.59 7.56 7.30
N ALA A 513 -20.89 6.90 6.38
CA ALA A 513 -20.86 5.44 6.29
C ALA A 513 -20.21 4.76 7.51
N SER A 514 -19.40 5.47 8.29
CA SER A 514 -18.75 4.92 9.49
C SER A 514 -19.71 4.77 10.69
N ALA A 515 -20.94 5.29 10.62
CA ALA A 515 -21.88 5.31 11.75
C ALA A 515 -22.32 3.92 12.21
N ASP A 516 -22.58 3.03 11.28
CA ASP A 516 -23.28 1.78 11.55
C ASP A 516 -22.33 0.61 11.84
N GLY A 517 -21.04 0.90 12.06
CA GLY A 517 -20.03 -0.14 12.26
C GLY A 517 -19.79 -1.03 11.03
N VAL A 518 -20.26 -0.60 9.86
CA VAL A 518 -20.09 -1.31 8.57
C VAL A 518 -18.66 -1.21 8.07
N VAL A 519 -18.00 -0.07 8.31
CA VAL A 519 -16.61 0.16 7.89
C VAL A 519 -15.66 -0.52 8.87
N ARG A 520 -14.74 -1.35 8.37
CA ARG A 520 -13.74 -2.04 9.18
C ARG A 520 -12.80 -1.09 9.92
N ALA A 521 -12.38 -1.42 11.15
CA ALA A 521 -11.48 -0.59 11.95
C ALA A 521 -10.15 -0.30 11.24
N GLU A 522 -9.58 -1.26 10.51
CA GLU A 522 -8.35 -1.05 9.74
C GLU A 522 -8.55 -0.03 8.59
N VAL A 523 -9.73 0.01 7.99
CA VAL A 523 -10.08 1.02 6.98
C VAL A 523 -10.23 2.40 7.63
N LEU A 524 -10.89 2.48 8.79
CA LEU A 524 -10.97 3.72 9.58
C LEU A 524 -9.56 4.26 9.91
N ARG A 525 -8.64 3.36 10.34
CA ARG A 525 -7.25 3.72 10.62
C ARG A 525 -6.56 4.31 9.38
N ARG A 526 -6.64 3.63 8.23
CA ARG A 526 -5.98 4.09 7.00
C ARG A 526 -6.53 5.42 6.51
N VAL A 527 -7.83 5.61 6.60
CA VAL A 527 -8.46 6.90 6.24
C VAL A 527 -8.03 8.00 7.21
N ALA A 528 -7.97 7.74 8.52
CA ALA A 528 -7.47 8.70 9.49
C ALA A 528 -6.01 9.09 9.20
N ASP A 529 -5.14 8.11 8.96
CA ASP A 529 -3.73 8.34 8.63
C ASP A 529 -3.56 9.12 7.32
N TRP A 530 -4.30 8.76 6.28
CA TRP A 530 -4.30 9.50 5.01
C TRP A 530 -4.84 10.92 5.16
N PHE A 531 -6.00 11.08 5.80
CA PHE A 531 -6.68 12.37 5.88
C PHE A 531 -5.92 13.38 6.74
N SER A 532 -5.34 12.94 7.87
CA SER A 532 -4.48 13.81 8.69
C SER A 532 -3.25 14.31 7.92
N VAL A 533 -2.60 13.42 7.14
CA VAL A 533 -1.50 13.81 6.24
C VAL A 533 -1.98 14.76 5.16
N HIS A 534 -3.16 14.53 4.59
CA HIS A 534 -3.76 15.44 3.62
C HIS A 534 -3.96 16.83 4.25
N LEU A 535 -4.63 16.94 5.38
CA LEU A 535 -4.87 18.21 6.08
C LEU A 535 -3.56 18.94 6.44
N SER A 536 -2.51 18.21 6.83
CA SER A 536 -1.19 18.79 7.13
C SER A 536 -0.57 19.52 5.93
N ASN A 537 -0.83 19.07 4.71
CA ASN A 537 -0.39 19.72 3.48
C ASN A 537 -1.25 20.95 3.09
N PHE A 538 -2.47 21.06 3.65
CA PHE A 538 -3.46 22.09 3.34
C PHE A 538 -3.85 22.91 4.58
N LYS A 539 -2.87 23.23 5.42
CA LYS A 539 -2.97 24.13 6.59
C LYS A 539 -3.88 23.64 7.72
N PHE A 540 -4.21 22.36 7.76
CA PHE A 540 -5.12 21.75 8.74
C PHE A 540 -6.55 22.36 8.72
N THR A 541 -7.00 22.79 7.55
CA THR A 541 -8.33 23.40 7.41
C THR A 541 -9.38 22.33 7.12
N TRP A 542 -10.34 22.18 8.03
CA TRP A 542 -11.50 21.34 7.88
C TRP A 542 -12.74 21.96 8.50
N ALA A 543 -13.94 21.59 8.04
CA ALA A 543 -15.20 22.10 8.57
C ALA A 543 -15.69 21.22 9.75
N TRP A 544 -14.94 21.24 10.85
CA TRP A 544 -15.22 20.42 12.04
C TRP A 544 -16.64 20.57 12.59
N ASN A 545 -17.24 21.76 12.47
CA ASN A 545 -18.61 22.04 12.91
C ASN A 545 -19.64 21.09 12.31
N GLU A 546 -19.40 20.51 11.13
CA GLU A 546 -20.28 19.54 10.50
C GLU A 546 -20.39 18.23 11.29
N TRP A 547 -19.41 17.97 12.17
CA TRP A 547 -19.35 16.73 12.97
C TRP A 547 -19.70 16.97 14.44
N ALA A 548 -20.09 18.19 14.83
CA ALA A 548 -20.33 18.57 16.23
C ALA A 548 -21.46 17.74 16.88
N ASP A 549 -22.55 17.46 16.15
CA ASP A 549 -23.67 16.69 16.68
C ASP A 549 -23.30 15.25 17.06
N ASP A 550 -22.31 14.67 16.39
CA ASP A 550 -21.84 13.32 16.68
C ASP A 550 -21.02 13.22 17.97
N MET A 551 -20.59 14.34 18.55
CA MET A 551 -19.82 14.37 19.81
C MET A 551 -20.67 13.98 21.02
N THR A 552 -21.99 13.98 20.89
CA THR A 552 -22.94 13.51 21.90
C THR A 552 -23.09 11.99 21.92
N ARG A 553 -22.58 11.29 20.90
CA ARG A 553 -22.59 9.82 20.82
C ARG A 553 -21.65 9.19 21.82
N PRO A 554 -21.83 7.89 22.14
CA PRO A 554 -20.91 7.17 23.02
C PRO A 554 -19.46 7.35 22.62
N TRP A 555 -18.57 7.41 23.61
CA TRP A 555 -17.13 7.63 23.38
C TRP A 555 -16.53 6.66 22.36
N ALA A 556 -16.84 5.37 22.49
CA ALA A 556 -16.31 4.35 21.59
C ALA A 556 -17.02 4.27 20.24
N HIS A 557 -18.01 5.10 19.96
CA HIS A 557 -18.66 5.12 18.65
C HIS A 557 -17.65 5.48 17.54
N PRO A 558 -17.67 4.82 16.36
CA PRO A 558 -16.66 5.01 15.31
C PRO A 558 -16.46 6.44 14.84
N ARG A 559 -17.50 7.28 14.74
CA ARG A 559 -17.40 8.68 14.29
C ARG A 559 -16.59 9.56 15.25
N PRO A 560 -16.92 9.68 16.55
CA PRO A 560 -16.08 10.42 17.49
C PRO A 560 -14.67 9.82 17.59
N ALA A 561 -14.53 8.49 17.57
CA ALA A 561 -13.23 7.83 17.61
C ALA A 561 -12.37 8.19 16.39
N LEU A 562 -12.96 8.23 15.19
CA LEU A 562 -12.28 8.67 13.96
C LEU A 562 -11.85 10.14 14.05
N ALA A 563 -12.74 11.03 14.52
CA ALA A 563 -12.41 12.46 14.67
C ALA A 563 -11.25 12.66 15.66
N ARG A 564 -11.30 12.00 16.84
CA ARG A 564 -10.20 12.03 17.83
C ARG A 564 -8.88 11.55 17.22
N ARG A 565 -8.94 10.44 16.48
CA ARG A 565 -7.73 9.90 15.84
C ARG A 565 -7.13 10.84 14.82
N ILE A 566 -7.94 11.50 14.00
CA ILE A 566 -7.47 12.49 13.02
C ILE A 566 -6.78 13.65 13.74
N VAL A 567 -7.42 14.23 14.76
CA VAL A 567 -6.87 15.36 15.53
C VAL A 567 -5.60 14.97 16.28
N GLU A 568 -5.54 13.77 16.87
CA GLU A 568 -4.33 13.25 17.52
C GLU A 568 -3.16 13.18 16.52
N LEU A 569 -3.41 12.70 15.31
CA LEU A 569 -2.40 12.62 14.25
C LEU A 569 -1.98 14.00 13.75
N GLU A 570 -2.91 14.95 13.66
CA GLU A 570 -2.59 16.35 13.31
C GLU A 570 -1.69 17.00 14.36
N VAL A 571 -1.95 16.76 15.65
CA VAL A 571 -1.07 17.24 16.74
C VAL A 571 0.35 16.69 16.59
N ARG A 572 0.49 15.43 16.17
CA ARG A 572 1.80 14.81 15.88
C ARG A 572 2.50 15.43 14.65
N LEU A 573 1.72 15.87 13.66
CA LEU A 573 2.24 16.46 12.41
C LEU A 573 2.54 17.96 12.54
N ALA A 574 1.98 18.61 13.55
CA ALA A 574 2.20 20.02 13.82
C ALA A 574 2.63 20.26 15.29
N TYR A 575 1.82 20.99 16.05
CA TYR A 575 1.94 21.18 17.48
C TYR A 575 0.54 21.52 18.05
N TYR A 576 0.39 21.25 19.34
CA TYR A 576 -0.88 21.26 20.05
C TYR A 576 -1.70 22.55 19.87
N ASP A 577 -1.12 23.71 20.18
CA ASP A 577 -1.82 25.00 20.12
C ASP A 577 -2.31 25.37 18.71
N ARG A 578 -1.55 24.96 17.69
CA ARG A 578 -1.96 25.20 16.31
C ARG A 578 -3.21 24.41 15.96
N ILE A 579 -3.24 23.13 16.35
CA ILE A 579 -4.39 22.28 16.05
C ILE A 579 -5.59 22.71 16.89
N LYS A 580 -5.38 22.99 18.18
CA LYS A 580 -6.40 23.57 19.03
C LYS A 580 -7.06 24.80 18.39
N GLY A 581 -6.27 25.71 17.81
CA GLY A 581 -6.78 26.89 17.11
C GLY A 581 -7.57 26.63 15.82
N THR A 582 -7.63 25.39 15.32
CA THR A 582 -8.44 24.99 14.16
C THR A 582 -9.77 24.37 14.54
N LEU A 583 -9.95 24.02 15.82
CA LEU A 583 -11.13 23.35 16.32
C LEU A 583 -12.17 24.34 16.85
N PRO A 584 -13.46 24.04 16.69
CA PRO A 584 -14.52 24.76 17.39
C PRO A 584 -14.38 24.56 18.92
N PRO A 585 -14.57 25.60 19.73
CA PRO A 585 -14.39 25.53 21.19
C PRO A 585 -15.28 24.48 21.88
N ASP A 586 -16.47 24.23 21.36
CA ASP A 586 -17.43 23.22 21.85
C ASP A 586 -17.01 21.80 21.53
N MET A 587 -16.12 21.59 20.57
CA MET A 587 -15.60 20.28 20.20
C MET A 587 -14.26 19.96 20.88
N GLU A 588 -13.50 20.95 21.34
CA GLU A 588 -12.16 20.75 21.92
C GLU A 588 -12.14 19.66 23.00
N ALA A 589 -13.12 19.69 23.90
CA ALA A 589 -13.20 18.74 25.01
C ALA A 589 -13.41 17.26 24.58
N TYR A 590 -13.91 17.03 23.37
CA TYR A 590 -14.27 15.71 22.87
C TYR A 590 -13.23 15.10 21.95
N ILE A 591 -12.53 15.92 21.15
CA ILE A 591 -11.65 15.41 20.09
C ILE A 591 -10.19 15.83 20.24
N LEU A 592 -9.88 16.91 20.97
CA LEU A 592 -8.50 17.30 21.23
C LEU A 592 -7.93 16.42 22.35
N PRO A 593 -6.69 15.90 22.26
CA PRO A 593 -6.04 15.26 23.39
C PRO A 593 -6.07 16.18 24.63
N PRO A 594 -6.36 15.65 25.82
CA PRO A 594 -6.55 16.50 27.02
C PRO A 594 -5.27 17.22 27.47
N PHE A 595 -4.12 16.71 27.02
CA PHE A 595 -2.81 17.26 27.35
C PHE A 595 -1.96 17.46 26.10
N GLU A 596 -1.12 18.48 26.14
CA GLU A 596 -0.05 18.63 25.16
C GLU A 596 0.93 17.43 25.26
N PRO A 597 1.41 16.87 24.12
CA PRO A 597 2.38 15.79 24.13
C PRO A 597 3.65 16.16 24.90
N SER A 598 3.79 15.63 26.09
CA SER A 598 4.89 15.93 27.03
C SER A 598 5.16 14.73 27.95
N PRO A 599 6.35 14.62 28.54
CA PRO A 599 6.59 13.62 29.58
C PRO A 599 5.81 13.94 30.85
N ASN A 600 5.16 12.95 31.43
CA ASN A 600 4.54 13.03 32.75
C ASN A 600 5.49 12.39 33.77
N PHE A 601 6.43 13.15 34.28
CA PHE A 601 7.36 12.68 35.34
C PHE A 601 6.72 12.87 36.71
N VAL A 602 6.06 11.82 37.20
CA VAL A 602 5.26 11.86 38.44
C VAL A 602 6.10 12.35 39.62
N TYR A 603 7.33 11.89 39.71
CA TYR A 603 8.24 12.23 40.81
C TYR A 603 8.86 13.62 40.75
N ASN A 604 8.58 14.41 39.69
CA ASN A 604 9.04 15.80 39.59
C ASN A 604 8.23 16.76 40.46
N ARG A 605 7.14 16.29 41.06
CA ARG A 605 6.29 17.10 41.96
C ARG A 605 6.94 17.22 43.33
N PRO A 606 7.24 18.42 43.88
CA PRO A 606 7.84 18.57 45.20
C PRO A 606 7.03 18.00 46.35
N SER A 607 5.71 17.84 46.14
CA SER A 607 4.82 17.23 47.14
C SER A 607 4.85 15.69 47.12
N HIS A 608 5.50 15.06 46.13
CA HIS A 608 5.59 13.62 46.08
C HIS A 608 6.63 13.06 47.03
N SER A 609 6.27 12.02 47.80
CA SER A 609 7.12 11.39 48.81
C SER A 609 8.52 11.01 48.35
N TYR A 610 8.63 10.54 47.12
CA TYR A 610 9.88 10.09 46.51
C TYR A 610 10.59 11.15 45.65
N HIS A 611 10.12 12.42 45.69
CA HIS A 611 10.70 13.51 44.90
C HIS A 611 12.20 13.69 45.17
N GLY A 612 12.62 13.70 46.42
CA GLY A 612 14.04 13.91 46.82
C GLY A 612 14.96 12.84 46.23
N MET A 613 14.49 11.57 46.22
CA MET A 613 15.27 10.47 45.66
C MET A 613 15.33 10.54 44.11
N ALA A 614 14.22 10.86 43.47
CA ALA A 614 14.18 11.01 42.04
C ALA A 614 15.08 12.18 41.56
N GLU A 615 15.10 13.29 42.26
CA GLU A 615 16.00 14.42 41.99
C GLU A 615 17.47 14.04 42.18
N GLN A 616 17.84 13.31 43.26
CA GLN A 616 19.20 12.80 43.47
C GLN A 616 19.64 11.89 42.31
N LEU A 617 18.80 10.92 41.91
CA LEU A 617 19.06 10.04 40.77
C LEU A 617 19.20 10.82 39.47
N PHE A 618 18.33 11.79 39.26
CA PHE A 618 18.40 12.64 38.05
C PHE A 618 19.73 13.42 37.99
N GLN A 619 20.20 13.98 39.11
CA GLN A 619 21.49 14.67 39.15
C GLN A 619 22.65 13.71 38.90
N SER A 620 22.62 12.47 39.46
CA SER A 620 23.62 11.42 39.20
C SER A 620 23.65 11.05 37.71
N ILE A 621 22.49 10.87 37.08
CA ILE A 621 22.36 10.56 35.64
C ILE A 621 22.82 11.74 34.75
N LYS A 622 22.44 12.96 35.13
CA LYS A 622 22.87 14.20 34.46
C LYS A 622 24.39 14.41 34.54
N ALA A 623 25.00 14.08 35.67
CA ALA A 623 26.44 14.06 35.86
C ALA A 623 27.15 12.91 35.15
N LYS A 624 26.40 12.03 34.48
CA LYS A 624 26.91 10.83 33.78
C LYS A 624 27.61 9.85 34.73
N ALA A 625 27.10 9.70 35.95
CA ALA A 625 27.58 8.71 36.90
C ALA A 625 27.63 7.30 36.30
N SER A 626 28.53 6.46 36.82
CA SER A 626 28.63 5.08 36.37
C SER A 626 27.38 4.27 36.80
N VAL A 627 27.12 3.18 36.03
CA VAL A 627 26.00 2.27 36.34
C VAL A 627 26.00 1.82 37.78
N HIS A 628 27.18 1.48 38.36
CA HIS A 628 27.31 1.02 39.74
C HIS A 628 26.88 2.06 40.78
N VAL A 629 27.15 3.35 40.52
CA VAL A 629 26.70 4.43 41.42
C VAL A 629 25.19 4.54 41.42
N VAL A 630 24.56 4.60 40.23
CA VAL A 630 23.11 4.73 40.08
C VAL A 630 22.41 3.49 40.66
N GLN A 631 23.00 2.30 40.50
CA GLN A 631 22.49 1.05 41.05
C GLN A 631 22.57 1.07 42.60
N ALA A 632 23.67 1.55 43.15
CA ALA A 632 23.83 1.67 44.62
C ALA A 632 22.84 2.69 45.20
N ASP A 633 22.61 3.84 44.54
CA ASP A 633 21.61 4.81 44.92
C ASP A 633 20.20 4.17 44.98
N LEU A 634 19.83 3.37 43.96
CA LEU A 634 18.54 2.69 43.92
C LEU A 634 18.41 1.60 44.98
N GLN A 635 19.47 0.83 45.27
CA GLN A 635 19.47 -0.18 46.35
C GLN A 635 19.33 0.47 47.71
N SER A 636 20.04 1.59 47.93
CA SER A 636 19.93 2.36 49.19
C SER A 636 18.50 2.89 49.37
N PHE A 637 17.90 3.39 48.31
CA PHE A 637 16.50 3.84 48.32
C PHE A 637 15.55 2.70 48.66
N GLN A 638 15.67 1.55 47.97
CA GLN A 638 14.87 0.34 48.25
C GLN A 638 14.94 -0.07 49.71
N GLN A 639 16.13 0.00 50.31
CA GLN A 639 16.32 -0.31 51.72
C GLN A 639 15.66 0.74 52.63
N SER A 640 15.72 2.03 52.27
CA SER A 640 15.17 3.11 53.09
C SER A 640 13.64 3.08 53.18
N ILE A 641 12.95 2.67 52.13
CA ILE A 641 11.49 2.55 52.16
C ILE A 641 10.99 1.28 52.87
N LEU A 642 11.87 0.28 53.08
CA LEU A 642 11.58 -0.92 53.87
C LEU A 642 11.90 -0.74 55.37
N ALA A 643 12.65 0.29 55.77
CA ALA A 643 13.01 0.50 57.14
C ALA A 643 11.77 0.86 57.99
N PRO A 644 11.54 0.21 59.14
CA PRO A 644 10.45 0.61 60.01
C PRO A 644 10.64 2.07 60.42
N ALA A 645 9.54 2.84 60.40
CA ALA A 645 9.57 4.22 60.87
C ALA A 645 10.18 4.24 62.28
N THR A 646 11.30 4.92 62.43
CA THR A 646 11.88 5.12 63.78
C THR A 646 10.85 5.87 64.61
N ASP A 647 10.64 5.43 65.85
CA ASP A 647 9.67 5.94 66.83
C ASP A 647 9.68 7.49 67.05
N VAL A 648 9.48 8.27 66.04
CA VAL A 648 9.30 9.72 66.09
C VAL A 648 7.82 9.99 65.74
N PRO A 649 7.02 10.48 66.72
CA PRO A 649 5.57 10.60 66.64
C PRO A 649 5.02 11.61 65.62
N ASP A 650 5.88 12.34 64.90
CA ASP A 650 5.47 13.41 63.95
C ASP A 650 5.95 13.22 62.52
N ALA A 651 6.45 12.03 62.15
CA ALA A 651 6.74 11.73 60.73
C ALA A 651 5.46 11.21 60.05
N ASP A 652 5.02 11.91 59.04
CA ASP A 652 3.91 11.56 58.17
C ASP A 652 4.06 10.09 57.66
N ASP A 653 3.23 9.17 58.19
CA ASP A 653 3.34 7.71 58.12
C ASP A 653 3.07 7.10 56.74
N THR A 654 3.15 7.92 55.69
CA THR A 654 2.68 7.60 54.33
C THR A 654 3.73 6.94 53.43
N HIS A 655 4.94 6.61 53.94
CA HIS A 655 6.05 6.24 53.04
C HIS A 655 6.62 4.84 53.24
N HIS A 656 6.04 4.04 54.10
CA HIS A 656 6.50 2.69 54.38
C HIS A 656 5.82 1.68 53.48
N VAL A 657 6.62 0.78 52.88
CA VAL A 657 6.13 -0.32 52.00
C VAL A 657 6.30 -1.62 52.76
N ASP A 658 5.22 -2.39 52.86
CA ASP A 658 5.15 -3.57 53.72
C ASP A 658 5.90 -4.79 53.18
N SER A 659 6.28 -4.81 51.91
CA SER A 659 6.92 -5.95 51.27
C SER A 659 8.20 -5.59 50.48
N PRO A 660 9.25 -6.47 50.54
CA PRO A 660 10.46 -6.28 49.71
C PRO A 660 10.16 -6.21 48.20
N ALA A 661 9.17 -6.95 47.72
CA ALA A 661 8.78 -6.97 46.32
C ALA A 661 8.15 -5.63 45.89
N GLU A 662 7.36 -5.02 46.77
CA GLU A 662 6.78 -3.70 46.53
C GLU A 662 7.85 -2.61 46.56
N ALA A 663 8.79 -2.66 47.50
CA ALA A 663 9.93 -1.76 47.54
C ALA A 663 10.79 -1.85 46.28
N GLU A 664 11.01 -3.04 45.76
CA GLU A 664 11.72 -3.25 44.50
C GLU A 664 10.91 -2.66 43.29
N ARG A 665 9.59 -2.83 43.27
CA ARG A 665 8.71 -2.27 42.25
C ARG A 665 8.76 -0.75 42.25
N VAL A 666 8.65 -0.11 43.41
CA VAL A 666 8.72 1.35 43.56
C VAL A 666 10.11 1.88 43.15
N ALA A 667 11.19 1.25 43.63
CA ALA A 667 12.55 1.64 43.25
C ALA A 667 12.77 1.52 41.70
N ARG A 668 12.24 0.47 41.08
CA ARG A 668 12.27 0.28 39.64
C ARG A 668 11.50 1.38 38.92
N ASP A 669 10.30 1.71 39.36
CA ASP A 669 9.48 2.76 38.78
C ASP A 669 10.17 4.13 38.85
N VAL A 670 10.67 4.53 40.01
CA VAL A 670 11.46 5.77 40.16
C VAL A 670 12.68 5.78 39.24
N GLY A 671 13.42 4.67 39.18
CA GLY A 671 14.60 4.53 38.35
C GLY A 671 14.28 4.65 36.85
N ILE A 672 13.27 3.93 36.38
CA ILE A 672 12.84 3.96 34.96
C ILE A 672 12.32 5.33 34.54
N GLN A 673 11.43 5.95 35.33
CA GLN A 673 10.89 7.27 35.00
C GLN A 673 11.99 8.34 35.01
N THR A 674 12.97 8.26 35.94
CA THR A 674 14.10 9.19 35.96
C THR A 674 15.03 9.03 34.77
N LEU A 675 15.30 7.79 34.33
CA LEU A 675 16.06 7.52 33.10
C LEU A 675 15.33 8.07 31.84
N LEU A 676 14.02 7.82 31.75
CA LEU A 676 13.20 8.34 30.68
C LEU A 676 13.18 9.88 30.67
N PHE A 677 13.10 10.51 31.84
CA PHE A 677 13.14 11.96 31.97
C PHE A 677 14.48 12.55 31.50
N ALA A 678 15.58 11.95 31.87
CA ALA A 678 16.91 12.32 31.38
C ALA A 678 17.03 12.16 29.84
N GLY A 679 16.33 11.22 29.24
CA GLY A 679 16.29 10.95 27.80
C GLY A 679 15.20 11.69 27.03
N SER A 680 14.24 12.34 27.69
CA SER A 680 13.01 12.85 27.06
C SER A 680 13.20 14.03 26.11
N ARG A 681 14.35 14.72 26.17
CA ARG A 681 14.63 15.92 25.35
C ARG A 681 14.62 15.67 23.84
N SER A 682 15.04 14.49 23.39
CA SER A 682 14.99 14.09 21.99
C SER A 682 15.26 12.58 21.85
N PHE A 683 14.94 12.05 20.67
CA PHE A 683 15.20 10.65 20.32
C PHE A 683 16.69 10.26 20.53
N SER A 684 17.62 11.12 20.14
CA SER A 684 19.07 10.85 20.33
C SER A 684 19.46 10.83 21.82
N HIS A 685 18.84 11.68 22.67
CA HIS A 685 19.07 11.64 24.10
C HIS A 685 18.54 10.34 24.72
N LEU A 686 17.35 9.90 24.30
CA LEU A 686 16.79 8.63 24.72
C LEU A 686 17.73 7.46 24.41
N LEU A 687 18.23 7.36 23.17
CA LEU A 687 19.17 6.31 22.78
C LEU A 687 20.45 6.36 23.62
N ASN A 688 21.03 7.54 23.80
CA ASN A 688 22.24 7.70 24.62
C ASN A 688 22.04 7.27 26.09
N VAL A 689 20.86 7.51 26.67
CA VAL A 689 20.54 7.06 28.02
C VAL A 689 20.38 5.55 28.07
N ILE A 690 19.60 4.96 27.13
CA ILE A 690 19.41 3.50 27.05
C ILE A 690 20.76 2.79 26.87
N GLU A 691 21.61 3.26 25.95
CA GLU A 691 22.93 2.64 25.71
C GLU A 691 23.87 2.77 26.91
N ARG A 692 23.92 3.95 27.53
CA ARG A 692 24.78 4.19 28.70
C ARG A 692 24.38 3.33 29.90
N TYR A 693 23.10 3.22 30.17
CA TYR A 693 22.56 2.50 31.33
C TYR A 693 21.94 1.14 30.95
N HIS A 694 22.39 0.55 29.83
CA HIS A 694 21.88 -0.73 29.37
C HIS A 694 22.03 -1.85 30.39
N GLU A 695 23.17 -1.91 31.08
CA GLU A 695 23.41 -2.91 32.12
C GLU A 695 22.48 -2.73 33.34
N LEU A 696 22.23 -1.47 33.75
CA LEU A 696 21.24 -1.19 34.81
C LEU A 696 19.84 -1.62 34.38
N LEU A 697 19.43 -1.26 33.14
CA LEU A 697 18.13 -1.65 32.61
C LEU A 697 17.97 -3.17 32.58
N ARG A 698 19.01 -3.91 32.23
CA ARG A 698 19.01 -5.40 32.28
C ARG A 698 18.92 -5.94 33.71
N THR A 699 19.55 -5.30 34.67
CA THR A 699 19.41 -5.68 36.06
C THR A 699 17.98 -5.44 36.57
N LEU A 700 17.33 -4.34 36.15
CA LEU A 700 15.96 -4.03 36.50
C LEU A 700 14.90 -4.88 35.76
N SER A 701 15.26 -5.64 34.71
CA SER A 701 14.38 -6.39 33.83
C SER A 701 14.55 -7.93 33.93
N GLN A 702 15.03 -8.46 35.07
CA GLN A 702 15.40 -9.87 35.17
C GLN A 702 14.22 -10.85 35.15
N SER A 703 13.05 -10.45 35.65
CA SER A 703 11.86 -11.31 35.67
C SER A 703 10.78 -10.79 34.65
N PRO A 704 9.86 -11.64 34.20
CA PRO A 704 8.73 -11.20 33.36
C PRO A 704 7.91 -10.10 34.04
N GLU A 705 7.64 -10.22 35.33
CA GLU A 705 6.88 -9.23 36.13
C GLU A 705 7.62 -7.89 36.15
N ALA A 706 8.95 -7.92 36.33
CA ALA A 706 9.78 -6.73 36.27
C ALA A 706 9.74 -6.05 34.91
N ARG A 707 9.76 -6.83 33.82
CA ARG A 707 9.67 -6.30 32.44
C ARG A 707 8.30 -5.68 32.15
N VAL A 708 7.23 -6.31 32.62
CA VAL A 708 5.86 -5.73 32.51
C VAL A 708 5.77 -4.46 33.37
N SER A 709 6.36 -4.44 34.58
CA SER A 709 6.44 -3.23 35.42
C SER A 709 7.15 -2.07 34.69
N ILE A 710 8.25 -2.33 33.97
CA ILE A 710 8.95 -1.32 33.17
C ILE A 710 8.02 -0.74 32.08
N LEU A 711 7.20 -1.58 31.44
CA LEU A 711 6.23 -1.11 30.46
C LEU A 711 5.15 -0.23 31.10
N HIS A 712 4.68 -0.58 32.31
CA HIS A 712 3.76 0.26 33.08
C HIS A 712 4.38 1.62 33.41
N SER A 713 5.60 1.64 33.96
CA SER A 713 6.35 2.89 34.23
C SER A 713 6.50 3.76 32.98
N THR A 714 6.81 3.13 31.87
CA THR A 714 6.93 3.80 30.57
C THR A 714 5.60 4.38 30.09
N CYS A 715 4.50 3.65 30.28
CA CYS A 715 3.16 4.09 29.90
C CYS A 715 2.71 5.29 30.76
N VAL A 716 2.92 5.24 32.07
CA VAL A 716 2.63 6.35 32.99
C VAL A 716 3.45 7.57 32.62
N PHE A 717 4.74 7.41 32.38
CA PHE A 717 5.64 8.50 32.00
C PHE A 717 5.24 9.17 30.67
N TRP A 718 4.82 8.39 29.68
CA TRP A 718 4.41 8.89 28.36
C TRP A 718 2.88 8.96 28.18
N THR A 719 2.15 9.05 29.28
CA THR A 719 0.69 9.18 29.30
C THR A 719 0.17 10.26 28.35
N HIS A 720 0.86 11.40 28.24
CA HIS A 720 0.47 12.50 27.35
C HIS A 720 0.95 12.31 25.88
N SER A 721 1.65 11.23 25.56
CA SER A 721 2.19 10.99 24.22
C SER A 721 2.24 9.53 23.81
N PRO A 722 1.13 8.99 23.27
CA PRO A 722 1.06 7.62 22.74
C PRO A 722 2.19 7.30 21.76
N GLN A 723 2.57 8.27 20.95
CA GLN A 723 3.66 8.12 20.00
C GLN A 723 5.00 7.85 20.67
N TRP A 724 5.32 8.58 21.73
CA TRP A 724 6.58 8.37 22.47
C TRP A 724 6.59 7.03 23.20
N PHE A 725 5.44 6.59 23.72
CA PHE A 725 5.34 5.25 24.29
C PHE A 725 5.69 4.18 23.24
N LEU A 726 5.13 4.25 22.03
CA LEU A 726 5.45 3.32 20.94
C LEU A 726 6.95 3.34 20.59
N ILE A 727 7.56 4.53 20.50
CA ILE A 727 8.99 4.70 20.20
C ILE A 727 9.86 4.05 21.29
N VAL A 728 9.52 4.29 22.56
CA VAL A 728 10.27 3.70 23.69
C VAL A 728 10.09 2.19 23.71
N CYS A 729 8.86 1.69 23.57
CA CYS A 729 8.57 0.25 23.50
C CYS A 729 9.36 -0.42 22.36
N ASP A 730 9.42 0.21 21.18
CA ASP A 730 10.25 -0.25 20.05
C ASP A 730 11.73 -0.40 20.44
N LYS A 731 12.28 0.56 21.20
CA LYS A 731 13.68 0.53 21.63
C LYS A 731 13.91 -0.48 22.76
N LEU A 732 13.02 -0.56 23.73
CA LEU A 732 13.11 -1.59 24.77
C LEU A 732 13.13 -3.01 24.19
N LEU A 733 12.28 -3.29 23.19
CA LEU A 733 12.30 -4.54 22.41
C LEU A 733 13.62 -4.71 21.64
N GLN A 734 14.11 -3.64 20.97
CA GLN A 734 15.34 -3.69 20.19
C GLN A 734 16.57 -3.98 21.04
N TYR A 735 16.67 -3.35 22.20
CA TYR A 735 17.77 -3.55 23.17
C TYR A 735 17.57 -4.76 24.08
N ARG A 736 16.49 -5.52 23.89
CA ARG A 736 16.13 -6.72 24.69
C ARG A 736 16.05 -6.45 26.20
N ILE A 737 15.52 -5.31 26.56
CA ILE A 737 15.14 -4.98 27.94
C ILE A 737 13.79 -5.60 28.27
N VAL A 738 12.89 -5.63 27.30
CA VAL A 738 11.61 -6.35 27.35
C VAL A 738 11.51 -7.35 26.19
N GLU A 739 10.74 -8.41 26.39
CA GLU A 739 10.46 -9.42 25.38
C GLU A 739 9.10 -9.18 24.72
N PRO A 740 8.85 -9.65 23.50
CA PRO A 740 7.57 -9.49 22.83
C PRO A 740 6.37 -9.99 23.64
N LEU A 741 6.53 -11.10 24.38
CA LEU A 741 5.48 -11.67 25.22
C LEU A 741 5.13 -10.76 26.40
N ASP A 742 6.11 -10.03 26.97
CA ASP A 742 5.87 -9.08 28.06
C ASP A 742 5.00 -7.91 27.58
N VAL A 743 5.24 -7.44 26.34
CA VAL A 743 4.43 -6.39 25.72
C VAL A 743 2.99 -6.86 25.51
N VAL A 744 2.80 -8.08 25.03
CA VAL A 744 1.45 -8.67 24.91
C VAL A 744 0.78 -8.79 26.27
N THR A 745 1.49 -9.31 27.27
CA THR A 745 0.99 -9.41 28.64
C THR A 745 0.59 -8.04 29.18
N PHE A 746 1.41 -7.02 28.97
CA PHE A 746 1.11 -5.65 29.37
C PHE A 746 -0.16 -5.10 28.70
N VAL A 747 -0.33 -5.31 27.38
CA VAL A 747 -1.54 -4.80 26.66
C VAL A 747 -2.83 -5.40 27.22
N PHE A 748 -2.81 -6.68 27.61
CA PHE A 748 -3.98 -7.38 28.13
C PHE A 748 -4.04 -7.45 29.67
N SER A 749 -3.07 -6.85 30.39
CA SER A 749 -3.17 -6.72 31.84
C SER A 749 -4.17 -5.63 32.22
N GLU A 750 -4.88 -5.83 33.30
CA GLU A 750 -5.70 -4.78 33.89
C GLU A 750 -4.80 -3.62 34.33
N PRO A 751 -5.23 -2.36 34.19
CA PRO A 751 -4.54 -1.25 34.82
C PRO A 751 -4.48 -1.50 36.34
N SER A 752 -3.27 -1.58 36.90
CA SER A 752 -3.13 -1.84 38.34
C SER A 752 -3.79 -0.72 39.13
N GLY A 753 -4.82 -1.06 39.92
CA GLY A 753 -5.63 -0.13 40.70
C GLY A 753 -4.93 0.58 41.84
N ASP A 754 -3.66 0.23 42.13
CA ASP A 754 -2.93 0.72 43.31
C ASP A 754 -1.88 1.83 43.02
N ALA A 755 -1.60 2.13 41.77
CA ALA A 755 -0.85 3.33 41.44
C ALA A 755 -1.82 4.50 41.47
N VAL A 756 -1.67 5.35 42.47
CA VAL A 756 -2.34 6.65 42.63
C VAL A 756 -2.65 7.27 41.26
N MET A 757 -3.74 6.85 40.69
CA MET A 757 -4.27 7.32 39.39
C MET A 757 -5.14 8.53 39.67
N GLU A 758 -4.57 9.57 40.30
CA GLU A 758 -5.22 10.88 40.34
C GLU A 758 -5.29 11.53 38.97
N GLU A 759 -4.49 11.04 38.01
CA GLU A 759 -4.53 11.49 36.61
C GLU A 759 -4.57 10.27 35.69
N ALA A 760 -5.74 9.94 35.26
CA ALA A 760 -5.98 8.88 34.34
C ALA A 760 -5.24 9.06 33.01
N SER A 761 -4.72 7.97 32.43
CA SER A 761 -4.07 7.95 31.14
C SER A 761 -4.99 8.45 30.03
N PRO A 762 -4.60 9.37 29.15
CA PRO A 762 -5.40 9.73 27.97
C PRO A 762 -5.59 8.56 27.00
N PHE A 763 -4.87 7.46 27.17
CA PHE A 763 -5.10 6.22 26.43
C PHE A 763 -6.32 5.43 26.91
N ASP A 764 -6.65 5.57 28.20
CA ASP A 764 -7.71 4.81 28.85
C ASP A 764 -8.83 5.72 29.37
N VAL A 765 -8.72 7.04 29.18
CA VAL A 765 -9.62 8.01 29.82
C VAL A 765 -10.14 9.01 28.84
N ALA A 766 -11.41 8.98 28.67
CA ALA A 766 -12.20 10.16 28.38
C ALA A 766 -12.39 10.93 29.69
N LEU A 767 -11.69 12.04 29.86
CA LEU A 767 -11.92 12.98 30.97
C LEU A 767 -13.39 13.47 31.04
N HIS A 768 -14.15 13.21 29.99
CA HIS A 768 -15.52 13.65 29.78
C HIS A 768 -16.53 12.52 29.49
N ALA A 769 -16.15 11.24 29.67
CA ALA A 769 -17.10 10.14 29.64
C ALA A 769 -17.59 9.86 31.07
N PRO A 770 -18.73 10.44 31.49
CA PRO A 770 -19.26 10.26 32.83
C PRO A 770 -19.64 8.80 33.13
N GLU A 771 -19.73 7.96 32.12
CA GLU A 771 -20.21 6.58 32.17
C GLU A 771 -19.11 5.57 32.54
N TRP A 772 -17.83 5.95 32.54
CA TRP A 772 -16.69 5.05 32.74
C TRP A 772 -16.07 5.12 34.13
N GLY A 773 -16.88 5.34 35.14
CA GLY A 773 -16.42 5.54 36.52
C GLY A 773 -15.73 4.36 37.21
N ASN A 774 -15.66 3.17 36.60
CA ASN A 774 -14.88 2.02 37.10
C ASN A 774 -14.03 1.46 35.94
N ARG A 775 -12.79 1.90 35.85
CA ARG A 775 -11.87 1.65 34.73
C ARG A 775 -11.04 0.41 34.96
N THR A 776 -11.64 -0.74 34.73
CA THR A 776 -10.95 -2.02 34.75
C THR A 776 -10.45 -2.48 33.40
N HIS A 777 -10.80 -1.77 32.30
CA HIS A 777 -10.53 -2.25 30.95
C HIS A 777 -9.87 -1.19 30.05
N ARG A 778 -9.07 -1.65 29.06
CA ARG A 778 -8.46 -0.81 28.04
C ARG A 778 -9.51 -0.23 27.10
N ASP A 779 -9.32 1.01 26.64
CA ASP A 779 -10.14 1.62 25.59
C ASP A 779 -9.68 1.12 24.21
N TRP A 780 -10.39 0.14 23.67
CA TRP A 780 -10.10 -0.44 22.36
C TRP A 780 -10.51 0.46 21.18
N SER A 781 -11.30 1.51 21.41
CA SER A 781 -11.56 2.56 20.41
C SER A 781 -10.34 3.47 20.19
N SER A 782 -9.38 3.39 21.09
CA SER A 782 -8.04 3.96 20.89
C SER A 782 -7.23 3.09 19.94
N PHE A 783 -6.84 3.60 18.81
CA PHE A 783 -5.99 2.93 17.81
C PHE A 783 -4.59 2.58 18.35
N HIS A 784 -4.26 3.07 19.52
CA HIS A 784 -2.95 2.90 20.14
C HIS A 784 -2.65 1.44 20.50
N TRP A 785 -3.58 0.71 21.12
CA TRP A 785 -3.35 -0.68 21.54
C TRP A 785 -3.16 -1.60 20.34
N TRP A 786 -3.91 -1.38 19.27
CA TRP A 786 -3.66 -2.05 18.00
C TRP A 786 -2.25 -1.75 17.48
N ALA A 787 -1.80 -0.49 17.53
CA ALA A 787 -0.46 -0.11 17.09
C ALA A 787 0.65 -0.79 17.90
N VAL A 788 0.46 -0.98 19.21
CA VAL A 788 1.41 -1.71 20.09
C VAL A 788 1.48 -3.19 19.71
N LEU A 789 0.33 -3.86 19.54
CA LEU A 789 0.28 -5.27 19.13
C LEU A 789 0.91 -5.48 17.76
N ARG A 790 0.59 -4.61 16.80
CA ARG A 790 1.16 -4.65 15.45
C ARG A 790 2.67 -4.45 15.47
N LEU A 791 3.18 -3.43 16.17
CA LEU A 791 4.61 -3.20 16.35
C LEU A 791 5.33 -4.45 16.88
N THR A 792 4.75 -5.09 17.89
CA THR A 792 5.31 -6.27 18.52
C THR A 792 5.39 -7.44 17.54
N MET A 793 4.30 -7.75 16.86
CA MET A 793 4.24 -8.86 15.90
C MET A 793 5.14 -8.61 14.68
N ASP A 794 5.11 -7.40 14.13
CA ASP A 794 5.95 -7.01 12.99
C ASP A 794 7.46 -7.12 13.33
N LYS A 795 7.87 -6.78 14.56
CA LYS A 795 9.26 -6.97 15.00
C LYS A 795 9.68 -8.44 15.06
N VAL A 796 8.83 -9.30 15.58
CA VAL A 796 9.12 -10.74 15.66
C VAL A 796 9.18 -11.33 14.25
N ILE A 797 8.24 -11.00 13.39
CA ILE A 797 8.25 -11.44 11.98
C ILE A 797 9.50 -10.93 11.26
N GLY A 798 9.88 -9.67 11.46
CA GLY A 798 11.08 -9.08 10.88
C GLY A 798 12.36 -9.82 11.29
N ARG A 799 12.46 -10.25 12.55
CA ARG A 799 13.60 -11.07 13.05
C ARG A 799 13.62 -12.46 12.41
N VAL A 800 12.46 -13.14 12.31
CA VAL A 800 12.36 -14.44 11.64
C VAL A 800 12.79 -14.30 10.18
N ASN A 801 12.30 -13.31 9.46
CA ASN A 801 12.64 -13.08 8.06
C ASN A 801 14.14 -12.79 7.86
N GLN A 802 14.74 -12.01 8.76
CA GLN A 802 16.18 -11.71 8.71
C GLN A 802 17.02 -12.97 8.90
N LEU A 803 16.68 -13.80 9.89
CA LEU A 803 17.39 -15.04 10.18
C LEU A 803 17.17 -16.09 9.08
N SER A 804 15.96 -16.20 8.54
CA SER A 804 15.65 -17.09 7.42
C SER A 804 16.49 -16.76 6.18
N ARG A 805 16.61 -15.47 5.83
CA ARG A 805 17.49 -15.02 4.73
C ARG A 805 18.94 -15.39 5.00
N ARG A 806 19.43 -15.17 6.23
CA ARG A 806 20.80 -15.53 6.60
C ARG A 806 21.08 -17.04 6.46
N VAL A 807 20.13 -17.88 6.90
CA VAL A 807 20.23 -19.34 6.74
C VAL A 807 20.25 -19.73 5.25
N GLN A 808 19.40 -19.10 4.43
CA GLN A 808 19.38 -19.34 2.98
C GLN A 808 20.68 -18.93 2.30
N ASP A 809 21.23 -17.76 2.66
CA ASP A 809 22.52 -17.29 2.12
C ASP A 809 23.67 -18.21 2.49
N LEU A 810 23.69 -18.72 3.74
CA LEU A 810 24.69 -19.69 4.17
C LEU A 810 24.54 -21.05 3.44
N ARG A 811 23.30 -21.51 3.21
CA ARG A 811 23.04 -22.72 2.39
C ARG A 811 23.51 -22.56 0.95
N ARG A 812 23.23 -21.39 0.32
CA ARG A 812 23.71 -21.08 -1.03
C ARG A 812 25.22 -21.03 -1.10
N ALA A 813 25.87 -20.41 -0.11
CA ALA A 813 27.33 -20.37 -0.03
C ALA A 813 27.97 -21.75 0.14
N GLN A 814 27.32 -22.68 0.85
CA GLN A 814 27.79 -24.09 0.95
C GLN A 814 27.54 -24.90 -0.32
N ALA A 815 26.50 -24.57 -1.10
CA ALA A 815 26.16 -25.28 -2.33
C ALA A 815 26.96 -24.80 -3.56
N ALA A 816 27.59 -23.61 -3.49
CA ALA A 816 28.41 -23.09 -4.58
C ALA A 816 29.78 -23.78 -4.63
N PRO A 817 30.17 -24.46 -5.74
CA PRO A 817 31.48 -25.04 -5.86
C PRO A 817 32.58 -23.95 -5.88
N GLU A 818 33.62 -24.17 -5.14
CA GLU A 818 34.89 -23.45 -4.97
C GLU A 818 35.26 -22.45 -6.08
N ALA A 819 34.82 -21.22 -6.00
CA ALA A 819 35.33 -20.14 -6.81
C ALA A 819 35.28 -18.82 -6.06
N ALA A 820 36.05 -18.71 -4.98
CA ALA A 820 36.56 -17.41 -4.48
C ALA A 820 37.51 -17.62 -3.28
N THR A 821 38.75 -17.96 -3.56
CA THR A 821 39.84 -17.67 -2.66
C THR A 821 40.15 -16.17 -2.76
N SER A 822 39.58 -15.35 -1.91
CA SER A 822 40.08 -14.00 -1.69
C SER A 822 40.24 -13.75 -0.20
N ASP A 823 41.41 -13.33 0.17
CA ASP A 823 42.04 -13.15 1.50
C ASP A 823 41.36 -12.12 2.43
N THR A 824 40.12 -11.67 2.13
CA THR A 824 39.40 -10.68 2.95
C THR A 824 38.33 -11.28 3.88
N ALA A 825 38.17 -12.62 3.86
CA ALA A 825 37.08 -13.31 4.61
C ALA A 825 37.48 -13.71 6.05
N GLN A 826 38.66 -13.39 6.54
CA GLN A 826 39.17 -13.88 7.85
C GLN A 826 38.89 -13.00 9.07
N ARG A 827 38.03 -11.96 8.98
CA ARG A 827 37.80 -11.06 10.15
C ARG A 827 36.50 -11.25 10.94
N HIS A 828 35.59 -12.08 10.48
CA HIS A 828 34.47 -12.54 11.32
C HIS A 828 34.27 -14.02 11.03
N ALA A 829 34.49 -14.88 12.03
CA ALA A 829 34.18 -16.29 11.93
C ALA A 829 32.73 -16.44 11.46
N PRO A 830 32.44 -17.10 10.32
CA PRO A 830 31.08 -17.28 9.90
C PRO A 830 30.36 -18.10 10.97
N ALA A 831 29.23 -17.56 11.49
CA ALA A 831 28.31 -18.38 12.25
C ALA A 831 28.04 -19.62 11.39
N THR A 832 28.23 -20.79 11.97
CA THR A 832 27.98 -22.04 11.25
C THR A 832 26.52 -22.10 10.85
N LEU A 833 26.20 -22.79 9.78
CA LEU A 833 24.81 -22.96 9.34
C LEU A 833 23.95 -23.50 10.49
N ASP A 834 24.51 -24.42 11.28
CA ASP A 834 23.83 -25.04 12.43
C ASP A 834 23.51 -24.02 13.50
N GLU A 835 24.44 -23.10 13.84
CA GLU A 835 24.17 -22.01 14.79
C GLU A 835 23.08 -21.08 14.29
N ALA A 836 23.14 -20.70 13.01
CA ALA A 836 22.12 -19.86 12.40
C ALA A 836 20.74 -20.53 12.39
N GLN A 837 20.68 -21.86 12.14
CA GLN A 837 19.44 -22.63 12.18
C GLN A 837 18.86 -22.69 13.60
N VAL A 838 19.68 -22.97 14.61
CA VAL A 838 19.25 -23.01 16.03
C VAL A 838 18.69 -21.66 16.47
N HIS A 839 19.32 -20.54 16.04
CA HIS A 839 18.81 -19.21 16.29
C HIS A 839 17.46 -18.96 15.61
N LEU A 840 17.30 -19.40 14.35
CA LEU A 840 16.06 -19.28 13.63
C LEU A 840 14.93 -20.06 14.32
N ASP A 841 15.18 -21.30 14.71
CA ASP A 841 14.21 -22.16 15.38
C ASP A 841 13.74 -21.53 16.72
N ALA A 842 14.66 -20.95 17.48
CA ALA A 842 14.33 -20.26 18.73
C ALA A 842 13.42 -19.05 18.50
N VAL A 843 13.70 -18.22 17.49
CA VAL A 843 12.87 -17.04 17.18
C VAL A 843 11.52 -17.44 16.54
N GLN A 844 11.45 -18.51 15.78
CA GLN A 844 10.19 -19.07 15.31
C GLN A 844 9.32 -19.60 16.46
N LEU A 845 9.92 -20.20 17.47
CA LEU A 845 9.19 -20.60 18.68
C LEU A 845 8.66 -19.39 19.46
N GLU A 846 9.46 -18.30 19.57
CA GLU A 846 9.03 -17.03 20.16
C GLU A 846 7.84 -16.45 19.36
N GLN A 847 7.94 -16.41 18.03
CA GLN A 847 6.86 -15.96 17.14
C GLN A 847 5.56 -16.73 17.39
N ARG A 848 5.66 -18.05 17.46
CA ARG A 848 4.50 -18.93 17.72
C ARG A 848 3.85 -18.64 19.06
N LYS A 849 4.65 -18.47 20.12
CA LYS A 849 4.14 -18.15 21.47
C LYS A 849 3.42 -16.80 21.47
N VAL A 850 4.03 -15.76 20.89
CA VAL A 850 3.44 -14.42 20.80
C VAL A 850 2.13 -14.46 20.02
N LEU A 851 2.12 -15.12 18.86
CA LEU A 851 0.94 -15.28 18.00
C LEU A 851 -0.22 -15.95 18.74
N VAL A 852 0.05 -17.10 19.36
CA VAL A 852 -0.98 -17.86 20.11
C VAL A 852 -1.49 -17.05 21.29
N THR A 853 -0.61 -16.35 22.01
CA THR A 853 -1.03 -15.54 23.17
C THR A 853 -1.92 -14.37 22.74
N ILE A 854 -1.58 -13.65 21.67
CA ILE A 854 -2.42 -12.55 21.16
C ILE A 854 -3.80 -13.08 20.76
N LEU A 855 -3.83 -14.15 19.97
CA LEU A 855 -5.11 -14.75 19.52
C LEU A 855 -5.95 -15.25 20.70
N SER A 856 -5.34 -15.99 21.65
CA SER A 856 -6.04 -16.47 22.85
C SER A 856 -6.64 -15.33 23.65
N LYS A 857 -5.87 -14.26 23.88
CA LYS A 857 -6.33 -13.10 24.65
C LYS A 857 -7.45 -12.34 23.95
N LEU A 858 -7.35 -12.13 22.64
CA LEU A 858 -8.42 -11.49 21.86
C LEU A 858 -9.70 -12.33 21.85
N VAL A 859 -9.57 -13.65 21.61
CA VAL A 859 -10.73 -14.55 21.59
C VAL A 859 -11.37 -14.63 22.98
N SER A 860 -10.58 -14.77 24.05
CA SER A 860 -11.13 -14.78 25.43
C SER A 860 -11.87 -13.49 25.74
N TYR A 861 -11.29 -12.33 25.40
CA TYR A 861 -11.95 -11.05 25.61
C TYR A 861 -13.27 -10.93 24.85
N ILE A 862 -13.30 -11.39 23.58
CA ILE A 862 -14.52 -11.40 22.77
C ILE A 862 -15.57 -12.34 23.36
N GLN A 863 -15.17 -13.50 23.90
CA GLN A 863 -16.09 -14.45 24.54
C GLN A 863 -16.66 -13.92 25.86
N GLU A 864 -15.83 -13.24 26.66
CA GLU A 864 -16.25 -12.69 27.97
C GLU A 864 -17.18 -11.48 27.82
N HIS A 865 -16.97 -10.64 26.80
CA HIS A 865 -17.66 -9.36 26.63
C HIS A 865 -18.56 -9.32 25.40
N GLY A 866 -18.56 -10.38 24.58
CA GLY A 866 -19.13 -10.43 23.24
C GLY A 866 -20.55 -10.96 23.14
N GLY A 867 -21.41 -10.77 24.15
CA GLY A 867 -22.86 -11.04 24.02
C GLY A 867 -23.43 -10.39 22.77
N ASN A 868 -24.64 -10.77 22.35
CA ASN A 868 -25.29 -10.22 21.15
C ASN A 868 -25.17 -8.69 21.11
N ILE A 869 -24.26 -8.21 20.23
CA ILE A 869 -24.05 -6.78 20.04
C ILE A 869 -25.26 -6.26 19.26
N SER A 870 -26.18 -5.65 19.95
CA SER A 870 -27.19 -4.82 19.31
C SER A 870 -26.58 -3.44 19.10
N LEU A 871 -25.99 -3.20 17.94
CA LEU A 871 -25.53 -1.86 17.53
C LEU A 871 -26.71 -0.88 17.33
N SER A 872 -27.95 -1.37 17.49
CA SER A 872 -29.17 -0.58 17.41
C SER A 872 -29.40 0.31 18.64
N ASP A 873 -28.75 0.04 19.77
CA ASP A 873 -28.77 0.93 20.92
C ASP A 873 -27.64 1.96 20.80
N GLU A 874 -27.96 3.13 20.27
CA GLU A 874 -27.00 4.24 20.05
C GLU A 874 -26.38 4.73 21.37
N THR A 875 -26.86 4.30 22.54
CA THR A 875 -26.41 4.71 23.88
C THR A 875 -25.44 3.72 24.53
N ASP A 876 -25.26 2.51 23.97
CA ASP A 876 -24.45 1.45 24.60
C ASP A 876 -22.96 1.56 24.23
N SER A 877 -22.17 2.15 25.13
CA SER A 877 -20.71 2.20 25.00
C SER A 877 -20.03 0.82 25.06
N SER A 878 -20.61 -0.15 25.77
CA SER A 878 -20.02 -1.48 25.93
C SER A 878 -20.09 -2.29 24.62
N GLY A 879 -21.18 -2.16 23.88
CA GLY A 879 -21.35 -2.77 22.57
C GLY A 879 -20.29 -2.28 21.57
N TRP A 880 -19.99 -0.97 21.60
CA TRP A 880 -18.93 -0.42 20.74
C TRP A 880 -17.53 -0.86 21.12
N GLN A 881 -17.19 -1.03 22.40
CA GLN A 881 -15.90 -1.59 22.80
C GLN A 881 -15.73 -3.03 22.31
N SER A 882 -16.76 -3.85 22.45
CA SER A 882 -16.78 -5.21 21.92
C SER A 882 -16.64 -5.24 20.40
N TRP A 883 -17.27 -4.29 19.70
CA TRP A 883 -17.12 -4.11 18.26
C TRP A 883 -15.66 -3.84 17.89
N TRP A 884 -14.96 -2.89 18.57
CA TRP A 884 -13.57 -2.58 18.30
C TRP A 884 -12.64 -3.78 18.50
N VAL A 885 -12.82 -4.57 19.56
CA VAL A 885 -11.98 -5.76 19.78
C VAL A 885 -12.18 -6.79 18.67
N ARG A 886 -13.42 -7.02 18.25
CA ARG A 886 -13.70 -7.92 17.11
C ARG A 886 -13.09 -7.42 15.82
N GLU A 887 -13.12 -6.14 15.58
CA GLU A 887 -12.52 -5.53 14.39
C GLU A 887 -10.98 -5.58 14.44
N TRP A 888 -10.37 -5.42 15.62
CA TRP A 888 -8.91 -5.61 15.78
C TRP A 888 -8.51 -7.08 15.66
N TYR A 889 -9.32 -8.00 16.13
CA TYR A 889 -9.13 -9.43 15.86
C TYR A 889 -9.19 -9.72 14.36
N HIS A 890 -10.20 -9.21 13.66
CA HIS A 890 -10.32 -9.31 12.20
C HIS A 890 -9.08 -8.75 11.51
N ALA A 891 -8.66 -7.54 11.87
CA ALA A 891 -7.48 -6.90 11.30
C ALA A 891 -6.20 -7.72 11.57
N PHE A 892 -6.05 -8.29 12.77
CA PHE A 892 -4.92 -9.14 13.13
C PHE A 892 -4.88 -10.40 12.28
N VAL A 893 -5.99 -11.11 12.19
CA VAL A 893 -6.12 -12.34 11.40
C VAL A 893 -5.89 -12.05 9.92
N ALA A 894 -6.42 -10.95 9.40
CA ALA A 894 -6.24 -10.54 8.02
C ALA A 894 -4.78 -10.18 7.70
N VAL A 895 -4.11 -9.39 8.55
CA VAL A 895 -2.73 -8.92 8.29
C VAL A 895 -1.71 -10.06 8.39
N TYR A 896 -1.92 -11.01 9.30
CA TYR A 896 -0.96 -12.09 9.61
C TYR A 896 -1.41 -13.47 9.12
N TYR A 897 -2.31 -13.53 8.11
CA TYR A 897 -2.90 -14.76 7.60
C TYR A 897 -1.88 -15.82 7.21
N ASP A 898 -0.73 -15.42 6.66
CA ASP A 898 0.36 -16.31 6.24
C ASP A 898 1.04 -17.00 7.43
N VAL A 899 1.32 -16.23 8.50
CA VAL A 899 1.93 -16.76 9.73
C VAL A 899 0.90 -17.62 10.50
N ILE A 900 -0.37 -17.22 10.47
CA ILE A 900 -1.47 -17.97 11.08
C ILE A 900 -1.62 -19.33 10.41
N ALA A 901 -1.69 -19.35 9.09
CA ALA A 901 -1.80 -20.61 8.32
C ALA A 901 -0.61 -21.55 8.54
N ALA A 902 0.62 -21.00 8.61
CA ALA A 902 1.81 -21.78 8.90
C ALA A 902 1.80 -22.40 10.32
N ASN A 903 0.98 -21.90 11.24
CA ASN A 903 0.85 -22.41 12.60
C ASN A 903 -0.56 -22.95 12.92
N ARG A 904 -1.33 -23.32 11.88
CA ARG A 904 -2.74 -23.73 11.98
C ARG A 904 -3.01 -24.76 13.08
N GLU A 905 -2.26 -25.86 13.10
CA GLU A 905 -2.47 -26.94 14.07
C GLU A 905 -2.26 -26.48 15.52
N THR A 906 -1.22 -25.67 15.76
CA THR A 906 -0.93 -25.14 17.09
C THR A 906 -2.02 -24.19 17.58
N ILE A 907 -2.56 -23.37 16.68
CA ILE A 907 -3.61 -22.39 17.03
C ILE A 907 -4.92 -23.15 17.29
N LEU A 908 -5.28 -24.12 16.47
CA LEU A 908 -6.47 -24.96 16.71
C LEU A 908 -6.41 -25.64 18.07
N ALA A 909 -5.27 -26.22 18.43
CA ALA A 909 -5.11 -26.94 19.69
C ALA A 909 -5.15 -26.03 20.94
N ASN A 910 -4.69 -24.78 20.83
CA ASN A 910 -4.52 -23.91 22.01
C ASN A 910 -5.57 -22.78 22.11
N VAL A 911 -6.15 -22.37 21.01
CA VAL A 911 -7.10 -21.23 20.96
C VAL A 911 -8.52 -21.70 20.73
N PHE A 912 -8.72 -22.69 19.84
CA PHE A 912 -10.05 -23.12 19.39
C PHE A 912 -10.38 -24.57 19.77
N ALA A 913 -9.67 -25.17 20.72
CA ALA A 913 -9.92 -26.56 21.14
C ALA A 913 -11.36 -26.82 21.62
N SER A 914 -12.04 -25.81 22.16
CA SER A 914 -13.43 -25.86 22.66
C SER A 914 -14.42 -25.05 21.82
N ALA A 915 -13.99 -24.47 20.70
CA ALA A 915 -14.87 -23.61 19.88
C ALA A 915 -15.90 -24.45 19.11
N GLY A 916 -17.15 -24.01 19.16
CA GLY A 916 -18.21 -24.57 18.30
C GLY A 916 -18.04 -24.13 16.84
N THR A 917 -18.71 -24.80 15.91
CA THR A 917 -18.68 -24.50 14.47
C THR A 917 -19.22 -23.12 14.11
N ASP A 918 -19.97 -22.47 15.00
CA ASP A 918 -20.61 -21.16 14.80
C ASP A 918 -19.82 -19.99 15.42
N ASP A 919 -18.60 -20.23 15.92
CA ASP A 919 -17.77 -19.16 16.48
C ASP A 919 -17.21 -18.30 15.35
N THR A 920 -17.61 -17.03 15.30
CA THR A 920 -17.18 -16.04 14.31
C THR A 920 -15.65 -15.91 14.28
N CYS A 921 -14.97 -16.06 15.42
CA CYS A 921 -13.51 -15.99 15.48
C CYS A 921 -12.88 -17.20 14.78
N ALA A 922 -13.44 -18.39 14.97
CA ALA A 922 -12.98 -19.62 14.29
C ALA A 922 -13.22 -19.54 12.77
N VAL A 923 -14.36 -18.98 12.35
CA VAL A 923 -14.66 -18.78 10.93
C VAL A 923 -13.64 -17.85 10.26
N LEU A 924 -13.30 -16.72 10.86
CA LEU A 924 -12.30 -15.79 10.33
C LEU A 924 -10.90 -16.41 10.31
N PHE A 925 -10.56 -17.21 11.31
CA PHE A 925 -9.31 -17.96 11.35
C PHE A 925 -9.22 -18.97 10.17
N GLU A 926 -10.27 -19.73 9.90
CA GLU A 926 -10.29 -20.66 8.77
C GLU A 926 -10.24 -19.91 7.42
N GLN A 927 -10.86 -18.75 7.32
CA GLN A 927 -10.73 -17.88 6.15
C GLN A 927 -9.30 -17.41 5.93
N ALA A 928 -8.56 -17.11 7.00
CA ALA A 928 -7.14 -16.76 6.88
C ALA A 928 -6.30 -17.95 6.37
N CYS A 929 -6.58 -19.16 6.85
CA CYS A 929 -5.94 -20.37 6.36
C CYS A 929 -6.27 -20.64 4.87
N ALA A 930 -7.52 -20.43 4.47
CA ALA A 930 -7.94 -20.54 3.07
C ALA A 930 -7.28 -19.47 2.19
N LEU A 931 -7.16 -18.23 2.70
CA LEU A 931 -6.48 -17.15 1.99
C LEU A 931 -5.01 -17.50 1.72
N ALA A 932 -4.31 -18.10 2.68
CA ALA A 932 -2.93 -18.52 2.52
C ALA A 932 -2.74 -19.63 1.48
N GLN A 933 -3.73 -20.51 1.30
CA GLN A 933 -3.71 -21.56 0.27
C GLN A 933 -3.93 -21.00 -1.12
N THR A 934 -4.67 -19.89 -1.24
CA THR A 934 -4.98 -19.26 -2.53
C THR A 934 -4.00 -18.14 -2.90
N ALA A 935 -3.14 -17.76 -1.98
CA ALA A 935 -2.10 -16.75 -2.13
C ALA A 935 -0.78 -17.38 -2.53
#